data_09a8aee02e4b83429cef195e3a4179b0
#
_entry.id   09a8aee02e4b83429cef195e3a4179b0
#
_cell.length_a   1.000
_cell.length_b   1.000
_cell.length_c   1.000
_cell.angle_alpha   90.00
_cell.angle_beta   90.00
_cell.angle_gamma   90.00
#
_symmetry.space_group_name_H-M   'P 1'
#
loop_
_entity.id
_entity.type
_entity.pdbx_description
1 polymer ?
#
loop_
_entity_poly.entity_id
_entity_poly.type
_entity_poly.pdbx_seq_one_letter_code
_entity_poly.pdbx_strand_id
1 'polypeptide(L)'
;MLLLKQSSAAVLVVGNTTPVLHTSRSTYRVGPFPVTRTQSFQSLTMANLQKLPTSSSGKLNTASAVPCSSHDASPISENRENKHVHGVSEKIVGVLGGGQLGRMLCQAASQLAIKVMILDPSKNCSASALSYGHMVDSFDDSATVEEFAKRCGVLTVEIEHVDVDTLEKLEKQGVDCQPKASTIRIIQDKYMQKVHFSQHGIPLPEFMEISDIEGARKAGELFGYPLMIKSKRLAYDGRGNAVANNQDELSSAVTALGGFSRGLYIEKWAPFVKELAVIVARGRDGSMVCYPVVETIHRDNICHIVKAPADVPWKINKLATDVAQKAVGSLEGAGVFAVELFLTEDSQILLNEVAPRPHNSGHQTIECCYTSQFEQHLRAVVGLPLGDPSMRTPASIMYNILGEDDGEAGFKLAHRLIARALCIPGASVHWYDKPEMRKQRKMGHITLVGQSMGVLEQRLQCILSEQSHQVHETPRVAIIMGSDTDLPVMKDAAKILDLFGVTHEVKIVSAHRTPEMMYTYATSAHSRGVQVIIAGAGGAAHLPGMVASLTPLPVIGVPVRATRLDGVDSLLSIVQMPRGVPVATVAINNATNAALLAVRMLGISDTDLVSRMRQYQEDMRDENLNKGEKLETEGWESYLNQ
;
A
#
# COMPACT_ATOMS: atom_id res chain seq x y z
N MET A 1 -41.90 8.73 8.98
CA MET A 1 -41.98 9.95 9.82
C MET A 1 -40.74 10.01 10.67
N LEU A 2 -39.89 10.97 10.45
CA LEU A 2 -38.68 11.49 11.09
C LEU A 2 -37.50 11.60 10.11
N LEU A 3 -37.49 12.67 9.44
CA LEU A 3 -36.63 13.87 9.39
C LEU A 3 -35.12 13.61 9.20
N LEU A 4 -34.75 13.79 7.95
CA LEU A 4 -33.41 14.19 7.45
C LEU A 4 -32.96 15.51 8.10
N LYS A 5 -31.72 15.58 8.55
CA LYS A 5 -30.99 16.84 8.71
C LYS A 5 -29.76 16.83 7.82
N GLN A 6 -29.86 17.59 6.74
CA GLN A 6 -28.72 18.13 6.00
C GLN A 6 -28.04 19.19 6.86
N SER A 7 -26.73 19.19 6.97
CA SER A 7 -25.94 20.31 7.46
C SER A 7 -25.11 20.89 6.33
N SER A 8 -25.58 22.02 5.82
CA SER A 8 -24.84 22.93 4.95
C SER A 8 -23.74 23.63 5.76
N ALA A 9 -22.50 23.59 5.27
CA ALA A 9 -21.44 24.42 5.79
C ALA A 9 -21.57 25.83 5.24
N ALA A 10 -21.84 26.79 6.13
CA ALA A 10 -21.81 28.21 5.82
C ALA A 10 -20.38 28.75 5.95
N VAL A 11 -19.93 29.42 4.90
CA VAL A 11 -18.70 30.21 4.88
C VAL A 11 -18.96 31.51 5.65
N LEU A 12 -18.20 31.75 6.72
CA LEU A 12 -18.18 33.00 7.44
C LEU A 12 -16.91 33.78 7.03
N VAL A 13 -17.15 34.85 6.30
CA VAL A 13 -16.17 35.91 6.04
C VAL A 13 -16.18 36.85 7.25
N VAL A 14 -15.08 36.97 7.96
CA VAL A 14 -14.91 38.02 8.99
C VAL A 14 -13.74 38.89 8.60
N GLY A 15 -14.10 40.19 8.47
CA GLY A 15 -13.23 41.25 8.05
C GLY A 15 -12.17 41.64 9.10
N ASN A 16 -11.15 42.31 8.58
CA ASN A 16 -10.03 42.93 9.23
C ASN A 16 -10.42 43.97 10.29
N THR A 17 -9.82 43.89 11.47
CA THR A 17 -9.42 45.09 12.23
C THR A 17 -8.13 44.78 13.00
N THR A 18 -7.12 45.55 12.69
CA THR A 18 -5.84 45.68 13.41
C THR A 18 -5.99 46.41 14.74
N PRO A 19 -5.16 46.10 15.74
CA PRO A 19 -4.55 47.11 16.53
C PRO A 19 -3.03 47.01 16.55
N VAL A 20 -2.45 48.17 16.41
CA VAL A 20 -1.02 48.53 16.61
C VAL A 20 -0.70 48.49 18.09
N LEU A 21 0.41 47.85 18.49
CA LEU A 21 1.12 48.20 19.74
C LEU A 21 2.61 47.79 19.70
N HIS A 22 3.38 48.79 19.75
CA HIS A 22 4.73 49.05 20.31
C HIS A 22 5.75 47.94 20.50
N THR A 23 6.87 48.27 19.88
CA THR A 23 8.23 47.75 19.93
C THR A 23 8.86 47.75 21.33
N SER A 24 9.58 46.69 21.69
CA SER A 24 10.80 46.79 22.48
C SER A 24 11.85 45.81 21.92
N ARG A 25 12.95 46.39 21.41
CA ARG A 25 14.15 45.71 20.95
C ARG A 25 14.95 45.21 22.16
N SER A 26 15.33 43.93 22.13
CA SER A 26 16.48 43.45 22.89
C SER A 26 17.40 42.74 21.91
N THR A 27 18.60 43.35 21.74
CA THR A 27 19.70 42.86 20.92
C THR A 27 20.53 41.88 21.74
N TYR A 28 20.65 40.64 21.30
CA TYR A 28 21.75 39.76 21.70
C TYR A 28 22.64 39.47 20.50
N ARG A 29 23.92 39.88 20.62
CA ARG A 29 25.00 39.57 19.69
C ARG A 29 25.40 38.10 19.89
N VAL A 30 25.44 37.33 18.81
CA VAL A 30 26.12 36.04 18.75
C VAL A 30 27.42 36.24 17.99
N GLY A 31 28.53 35.91 18.63
CA GLY A 31 29.88 35.92 18.06
C GLY A 31 30.13 34.59 17.29
N PRO A 32 31.11 34.60 16.37
CA PRO A 32 31.34 33.47 15.48
C PRO A 32 32.17 32.37 16.13
N PHE A 33 31.77 31.10 15.93
CA PHE A 33 32.55 29.91 16.23
C PHE A 33 33.54 29.59 15.10
N PRO A 34 34.73 29.05 15.42
CA PRO A 34 35.78 28.82 14.44
C PRO A 34 35.60 27.51 13.66
N VAL A 35 35.86 27.60 12.37
CA VAL A 35 35.95 26.49 11.41
C VAL A 35 37.24 25.72 11.68
N THR A 36 37.15 24.42 11.97
CA THR A 36 38.29 23.50 11.99
C THR A 36 38.35 22.67 10.73
N ARG A 37 39.55 22.59 10.20
CA ARG A 37 40.06 22.02 8.96
C ARG A 37 39.66 20.55 8.73
N THR A 38 39.28 20.29 7.49
CA THR A 38 39.28 18.99 6.82
C THR A 38 40.64 18.32 6.83
N GLN A 39 40.76 17.08 7.29
CA GLN A 39 41.88 16.19 7.00
C GLN A 39 41.47 15.18 5.90
N SER A 40 42.35 15.12 4.93
CA SER A 40 42.32 14.28 3.74
C SER A 40 42.50 12.79 4.08
N PHE A 41 41.64 11.93 3.54
CA PHE A 41 41.86 10.50 3.51
C PHE A 41 42.83 10.15 2.38
N GLN A 42 43.97 9.57 2.77
CA GLN A 42 44.88 8.89 1.86
C GLN A 42 44.49 7.43 1.72
N SER A 43 44.55 6.98 0.48
CA SER A 43 44.36 5.61 -0.01
C SER A 43 45.31 4.60 0.66
N LEU A 44 44.79 3.49 1.15
CA LEU A 44 45.55 2.30 1.52
C LEU A 44 45.28 1.18 0.51
N THR A 45 46.32 0.84 -0.21
CA THR A 45 46.44 -0.25 -1.19
C THR A 45 46.42 -1.63 -0.53
N MET A 46 45.77 -2.55 -1.20
CA MET A 46 45.82 -3.99 -0.95
C MET A 46 47.23 -4.57 -1.10
N ALA A 47 47.75 -5.24 -0.09
CA ALA A 47 48.68 -6.36 -0.22
C ALA A 47 48.84 -7.07 1.13
N ASN A 48 48.43 -8.32 1.20
CA ASN A 48 49.09 -9.48 1.83
C ASN A 48 48.08 -10.53 2.30
N LEU A 49 47.81 -11.45 1.38
CA LEU A 49 47.31 -12.78 1.68
C LEU A 49 48.53 -13.72 1.80
N GLN A 50 48.86 -14.20 2.99
CA GLN A 50 49.67 -15.40 3.14
C GLN A 50 49.23 -16.25 4.34
N LYS A 51 48.74 -17.45 3.99
CA LYS A 51 48.87 -18.77 4.62
C LYS A 51 48.44 -18.99 6.08
N LEU A 52 47.36 -19.72 6.24
CA LEU A 52 47.05 -20.52 7.42
C LEU A 52 47.26 -22.01 7.14
N PRO A 53 47.77 -22.80 8.12
CA PRO A 53 48.03 -24.24 7.96
C PRO A 53 46.81 -25.11 8.27
N THR A 54 46.74 -26.25 7.58
CA THR A 54 45.79 -27.34 7.77
C THR A 54 46.19 -28.22 8.96
N SER A 55 45.22 -28.58 9.81
CA SER A 55 45.00 -29.90 10.46
C SER A 55 43.99 -29.72 11.61
N SER A 56 42.93 -30.48 11.73
CA SER A 56 42.72 -31.82 12.14
C SER A 56 41.22 -32.09 12.31
N SER A 57 40.86 -33.31 12.02
CA SER A 57 39.55 -33.96 12.05
C SER A 57 38.77 -33.84 13.37
N GLY A 58 37.51 -33.40 13.31
CA GLY A 58 36.51 -33.58 14.35
C GLY A 58 35.18 -33.95 13.72
N LYS A 59 34.70 -35.17 13.95
CA LYS A 59 33.40 -35.68 13.49
C LYS A 59 32.27 -34.91 14.18
N LEU A 60 31.38 -34.30 13.41
CA LEU A 60 30.09 -33.86 13.88
C LEU A 60 28.97 -34.63 13.16
N ASN A 61 28.03 -35.11 13.97
CA ASN A 61 26.90 -35.93 13.60
C ASN A 61 25.95 -35.22 12.62
N THR A 62 25.59 -35.94 11.58
CA THR A 62 24.61 -35.61 10.57
C THR A 62 23.20 -35.68 11.13
N ALA A 63 22.46 -34.56 11.09
CA ALA A 63 21.01 -34.56 11.19
C ALA A 63 20.42 -34.89 9.81
N SER A 64 19.50 -35.82 9.80
CA SER A 64 18.87 -36.44 8.64
C SER A 64 18.18 -35.47 7.69
N ALA A 65 18.59 -35.49 6.44
CA ALA A 65 17.87 -34.92 5.32
C ALA A 65 16.69 -35.84 4.91
N VAL A 66 15.52 -35.26 4.69
CA VAL A 66 14.35 -35.95 4.12
C VAL A 66 14.63 -36.20 2.63
N PRO A 67 14.44 -37.42 2.09
CA PRO A 67 14.71 -37.69 0.68
C PRO A 67 13.60 -37.18 -0.21
N CYS A 68 13.93 -36.34 -1.21
CA CYS A 68 13.10 -36.10 -2.38
C CYS A 68 13.01 -37.39 -3.20
N SER A 69 11.81 -37.88 -3.45
CA SER A 69 11.51 -39.01 -4.31
C SER A 69 11.91 -38.74 -5.76
N SER A 70 12.85 -39.54 -6.27
CA SER A 70 13.18 -39.61 -7.69
C SER A 70 12.05 -40.29 -8.47
N HIS A 71 11.42 -39.56 -9.40
CA HIS A 71 10.64 -40.18 -10.47
C HIS A 71 11.55 -40.49 -11.66
N ASP A 72 11.50 -41.73 -12.10
CA ASP A 72 12.22 -42.29 -13.23
C ASP A 72 11.91 -41.48 -14.51
N ALA A 73 12.95 -40.91 -15.11
CA ALA A 73 12.91 -40.34 -16.44
C ALA A 73 13.30 -41.38 -17.47
N SER A 74 12.37 -41.79 -18.33
CA SER A 74 12.65 -42.51 -19.56
C SER A 74 13.52 -41.69 -20.51
N PRO A 75 14.42 -42.28 -21.29
CA PRO A 75 15.32 -41.52 -22.17
C PRO A 75 14.57 -40.96 -23.37
N ILE A 76 14.43 -39.64 -23.41
CA ILE A 76 13.96 -38.90 -24.59
C ILE A 76 15.19 -38.59 -25.45
N SER A 77 15.10 -39.01 -26.72
CA SER A 77 16.10 -38.90 -27.77
C SER A 77 16.78 -37.51 -27.85
N GLU A 78 18.11 -37.55 -27.83
CA GLU A 78 18.99 -36.45 -28.19
C GLU A 78 18.76 -36.03 -29.65
N ASN A 79 18.24 -34.81 -29.84
CA ASN A 79 18.59 -33.86 -30.91
C ASN A 79 17.84 -32.55 -30.66
N ARG A 80 18.27 -31.77 -29.67
CA ARG A 80 18.00 -30.34 -29.61
C ARG A 80 19.34 -29.61 -29.53
N GLU A 81 19.67 -28.89 -30.60
CA GLU A 81 20.72 -27.89 -30.57
C GLU A 81 20.60 -27.07 -29.29
N ASN A 82 21.66 -27.05 -28.47
CA ASN A 82 21.76 -26.23 -27.28
C ASN A 82 21.73 -24.75 -27.68
N LYS A 83 20.52 -24.20 -27.87
CA LYS A 83 20.35 -22.75 -27.95
C LYS A 83 20.58 -22.19 -26.55
N HIS A 84 21.65 -21.42 -26.41
CA HIS A 84 21.92 -20.68 -25.18
C HIS A 84 20.73 -19.76 -24.87
N VAL A 85 19.99 -20.05 -23.80
CA VAL A 85 18.93 -19.18 -23.29
C VAL A 85 19.61 -18.04 -22.54
N HIS A 86 19.45 -16.80 -23.04
CA HIS A 86 20.05 -15.62 -22.42
C HIS A 86 19.16 -14.99 -21.33
N GLY A 87 17.86 -15.28 -21.29
CA GLY A 87 16.91 -14.80 -20.31
C GLY A 87 16.22 -15.96 -19.59
N VAL A 88 15.35 -15.65 -18.62
CA VAL A 88 14.57 -16.66 -17.89
C VAL A 88 13.47 -17.31 -18.74
N SER A 89 13.20 -16.78 -19.94
CA SER A 89 12.27 -17.35 -20.92
C SER A 89 12.73 -16.99 -22.33
N GLU A 90 12.61 -17.95 -23.27
CA GLU A 90 12.82 -17.71 -24.69
C GLU A 90 11.60 -17.09 -25.38
N LYS A 91 10.43 -17.10 -24.72
CA LYS A 91 9.20 -16.56 -25.31
C LYS A 91 9.27 -15.05 -25.40
N ILE A 92 8.98 -14.52 -26.59
CA ILE A 92 8.71 -13.10 -26.79
C ILE A 92 7.26 -12.86 -26.39
N VAL A 93 7.03 -11.96 -25.43
CA VAL A 93 5.68 -11.56 -25.00
C VAL A 93 5.20 -10.45 -25.92
N GLY A 94 4.15 -10.71 -26.70
CA GLY A 94 3.46 -9.73 -27.52
C GLY A 94 2.35 -9.06 -26.71
N VAL A 95 2.38 -7.73 -26.61
CA VAL A 95 1.36 -6.95 -25.90
C VAL A 95 0.52 -6.17 -26.93
N LEU A 96 -0.79 -6.38 -26.89
CA LEU A 96 -1.73 -5.59 -27.69
C LEU A 96 -2.03 -4.30 -26.93
N GLY A 97 -1.51 -3.18 -27.44
CA GLY A 97 -1.45 -1.87 -26.81
C GLY A 97 -0.06 -1.52 -26.27
N GLY A 98 0.29 -0.23 -26.33
CA GLY A 98 1.59 0.31 -25.90
C GLY A 98 1.46 1.50 -24.94
N GLY A 99 0.38 1.57 -24.16
CA GLY A 99 0.13 2.62 -23.19
C GLY A 99 0.96 2.49 -21.90
N GLN A 100 0.44 3.06 -20.81
CA GLN A 100 1.17 3.05 -19.54
C GLN A 100 1.38 1.66 -18.94
N LEU A 101 0.44 0.72 -19.15
CA LEU A 101 0.59 -0.64 -18.62
C LEU A 101 1.66 -1.39 -19.43
N GLY A 102 1.66 -1.26 -20.75
CA GLY A 102 2.71 -1.78 -21.62
C GLY A 102 4.10 -1.24 -21.25
N ARG A 103 4.20 0.07 -20.93
CA ARG A 103 5.44 0.69 -20.42
C ARG A 103 5.93 0.01 -19.13
N MET A 104 5.05 -0.16 -18.14
CA MET A 104 5.42 -0.79 -16.87
C MET A 104 5.68 -2.30 -17.00
N LEU A 105 5.02 -2.98 -17.95
CA LEU A 105 5.36 -4.36 -18.32
C LEU A 105 6.78 -4.45 -18.90
N CYS A 106 7.16 -3.54 -19.79
CA CYS A 106 8.51 -3.49 -20.34
C CYS A 106 9.57 -3.23 -19.26
N GLN A 107 9.29 -2.35 -18.28
CA GLN A 107 10.18 -2.12 -17.14
C GLN A 107 10.39 -3.38 -16.31
N ALA A 108 9.31 -4.07 -15.95
CA ALA A 108 9.40 -5.33 -15.20
C ALA A 108 10.10 -6.44 -16.01
N ALA A 109 9.84 -6.52 -17.32
CA ALA A 109 10.45 -7.49 -18.21
C ALA A 109 11.97 -7.36 -18.30
N SER A 110 12.48 -6.13 -18.24
CA SER A 110 13.92 -5.86 -18.34
C SER A 110 14.69 -6.50 -17.17
N GLN A 111 14.13 -6.58 -15.96
CA GLN A 111 14.74 -7.22 -14.81
C GLN A 111 14.91 -8.74 -14.97
N LEU A 112 13.99 -9.37 -15.72
CA LEU A 112 13.99 -10.81 -15.98
C LEU A 112 14.59 -11.16 -17.35
N ALA A 113 15.11 -10.17 -18.09
CA ALA A 113 15.56 -10.32 -19.48
C ALA A 113 14.50 -10.97 -20.40
N ILE A 114 13.20 -10.74 -20.13
CA ILE A 114 12.09 -11.14 -20.98
C ILE A 114 11.92 -10.11 -22.09
N LYS A 115 11.82 -10.57 -23.33
CA LYS A 115 11.59 -9.70 -24.48
C LYS A 115 10.10 -9.39 -24.61
N VAL A 116 9.75 -8.09 -24.63
CA VAL A 116 8.38 -7.61 -24.83
C VAL A 116 8.29 -6.85 -26.14
N MET A 117 7.44 -7.31 -27.06
CA MET A 117 7.03 -6.57 -28.25
C MET A 117 5.68 -5.93 -28.03
N ILE A 118 5.45 -4.76 -28.61
CA ILE A 118 4.17 -4.05 -28.53
C ILE A 118 3.58 -3.83 -29.93
N LEU A 119 2.26 -3.86 -30.00
CA LEU A 119 1.48 -3.43 -31.16
C LEU A 119 0.63 -2.24 -30.75
N ASP A 120 0.92 -1.06 -31.31
CA ASP A 120 0.20 0.18 -30.98
C ASP A 120 0.21 1.14 -32.17
N PRO A 121 -0.91 1.78 -32.53
CA PRO A 121 -0.97 2.68 -33.69
C PRO A 121 -0.16 3.97 -33.50
N SER A 122 0.17 4.34 -32.26
CA SER A 122 0.95 5.55 -31.99
C SER A 122 2.45 5.26 -31.99
N LYS A 123 3.19 5.82 -32.94
CA LYS A 123 4.65 5.69 -33.04
C LYS A 123 5.37 6.04 -31.72
N ASN A 124 4.84 7.03 -30.98
CA ASN A 124 5.40 7.54 -29.73
C ASN A 124 4.49 7.15 -28.55
N CYS A 125 4.00 5.91 -28.49
CA CYS A 125 3.24 5.43 -27.35
C CYS A 125 4.13 5.29 -26.11
N SER A 126 3.53 5.24 -24.93
CA SER A 126 4.24 5.22 -23.63
C SER A 126 5.28 4.09 -23.51
N ALA A 127 5.04 2.94 -24.14
CA ALA A 127 5.93 1.78 -24.08
C ALA A 127 7.00 1.76 -25.18
N SER A 128 6.88 2.59 -26.23
CA SER A 128 7.72 2.51 -27.44
C SER A 128 9.23 2.57 -27.16
N ALA A 129 9.64 3.43 -26.22
CA ALA A 129 11.06 3.62 -25.87
C ALA A 129 11.66 2.48 -25.01
N LEU A 130 10.82 1.58 -24.46
CA LEU A 130 11.24 0.53 -23.53
C LEU A 130 11.02 -0.88 -24.05
N SER A 131 10.24 -1.03 -25.13
CA SER A 131 9.95 -2.33 -25.72
C SER A 131 11.15 -2.89 -26.48
N TYR A 132 11.27 -4.23 -26.53
CA TYR A 132 12.23 -4.93 -27.38
C TYR A 132 11.96 -4.68 -28.87
N GLY A 133 10.68 -4.50 -29.24
CA GLY A 133 10.25 -4.16 -30.60
C GLY A 133 8.86 -3.55 -30.58
N HIS A 134 8.60 -2.64 -31.52
CA HIS A 134 7.33 -1.96 -31.69
C HIS A 134 6.84 -2.09 -33.13
N MET A 135 5.67 -2.68 -33.30
CA MET A 135 4.94 -2.69 -34.58
C MET A 135 3.92 -1.55 -34.51
N VAL A 136 4.09 -0.57 -35.41
CA VAL A 136 3.25 0.63 -35.45
C VAL A 136 2.08 0.35 -36.39
N ASP A 137 0.98 -0.15 -35.80
CA ASP A 137 -0.25 -0.42 -36.54
C ASP A 137 -1.40 -0.66 -35.53
N SER A 138 -2.65 -0.84 -36.01
CA SER A 138 -3.82 -1.05 -35.17
C SER A 138 -3.88 -2.44 -34.58
N PHE A 139 -4.09 -2.52 -33.27
CA PHE A 139 -4.41 -3.78 -32.59
C PHE A 139 -5.88 -4.21 -32.74
N ASP A 140 -6.70 -3.43 -33.46
CA ASP A 140 -8.09 -3.76 -33.82
C ASP A 140 -8.17 -4.33 -35.26
N ASP A 141 -7.07 -4.32 -36.03
CA ASP A 141 -7.01 -4.91 -37.36
C ASP A 141 -6.58 -6.37 -37.31
N SER A 142 -7.46 -7.25 -37.76
CA SER A 142 -7.26 -8.71 -37.72
C SER A 142 -5.98 -9.16 -38.42
N ALA A 143 -5.69 -8.63 -39.62
CA ALA A 143 -4.51 -9.01 -40.40
C ALA A 143 -3.21 -8.60 -39.72
N THR A 144 -3.19 -7.39 -39.15
CA THR A 144 -2.09 -6.85 -38.37
C THR A 144 -1.81 -7.69 -37.12
N VAL A 145 -2.86 -8.06 -36.37
CA VAL A 145 -2.73 -8.90 -35.17
C VAL A 145 -2.22 -10.30 -35.52
N GLU A 146 -2.67 -10.88 -36.64
CA GLU A 146 -2.17 -12.16 -37.15
C GLU A 146 -0.68 -12.11 -37.52
N GLU A 147 -0.24 -11.03 -38.17
CA GLU A 147 1.19 -10.84 -38.51
C GLU A 147 2.06 -10.60 -37.25
N PHE A 148 1.53 -9.83 -36.30
CA PHE A 148 2.20 -9.60 -35.02
C PHE A 148 2.35 -10.90 -34.21
N ALA A 149 1.32 -11.74 -34.18
CA ALA A 149 1.32 -13.02 -33.47
C ALA A 149 2.45 -13.97 -33.93
N LYS A 150 2.79 -13.95 -35.23
CA LYS A 150 3.89 -14.78 -35.79
C LYS A 150 5.27 -14.45 -35.19
N ARG A 151 5.42 -13.25 -34.65
CA ARG A 151 6.68 -12.75 -34.05
C ARG A 151 6.75 -13.00 -32.54
N CYS A 152 5.67 -13.49 -31.93
CA CYS A 152 5.52 -13.62 -30.50
C CYS A 152 5.37 -15.08 -30.06
N GLY A 153 5.88 -15.42 -28.90
CA GLY A 153 5.72 -16.74 -28.29
C GLY A 153 4.49 -16.84 -27.38
N VAL A 154 3.93 -15.69 -26.98
CA VAL A 154 2.67 -15.56 -26.24
C VAL A 154 2.11 -14.16 -26.47
N LEU A 155 0.79 -14.06 -26.65
CA LEU A 155 0.07 -12.78 -26.72
C LEU A 155 -0.59 -12.45 -25.39
N THR A 156 -0.54 -11.18 -24.99
CA THR A 156 -1.31 -10.64 -23.88
C THR A 156 -1.85 -9.25 -24.23
N VAL A 157 -2.70 -8.70 -23.37
CA VAL A 157 -3.37 -7.43 -23.61
C VAL A 157 -3.01 -6.41 -22.52
N GLU A 158 -2.86 -5.15 -22.90
CA GLU A 158 -2.84 -4.04 -21.94
C GLU A 158 -4.20 -3.35 -21.80
N ILE A 159 -5.09 -3.60 -22.75
CA ILE A 159 -6.46 -3.10 -22.78
C ILE A 159 -7.41 -4.22 -23.23
N GLU A 160 -8.56 -4.30 -22.63
CA GLU A 160 -9.57 -5.32 -22.98
C GLU A 160 -10.32 -5.04 -24.29
N HIS A 161 -10.19 -3.85 -24.86
CA HIS A 161 -10.85 -3.45 -26.10
C HIS A 161 -10.03 -3.86 -27.33
N VAL A 162 -9.87 -5.16 -27.55
CA VAL A 162 -9.19 -5.78 -28.68
C VAL A 162 -10.18 -6.61 -29.49
N ASP A 163 -9.85 -6.92 -30.75
CA ASP A 163 -10.65 -7.83 -31.56
C ASP A 163 -10.54 -9.27 -31.02
N VAL A 164 -11.50 -9.65 -30.21
CA VAL A 164 -11.53 -10.97 -29.56
C VAL A 164 -11.84 -12.11 -30.56
N ASP A 165 -12.54 -11.83 -31.66
CA ASP A 165 -12.83 -12.83 -32.70
C ASP A 165 -11.52 -13.26 -33.39
N THR A 166 -10.61 -12.31 -33.63
CA THR A 166 -9.26 -12.60 -34.11
C THR A 166 -8.46 -13.41 -33.09
N LEU A 167 -8.52 -13.08 -31.81
CA LEU A 167 -7.82 -13.86 -30.78
C LEU A 167 -8.32 -15.30 -30.68
N GLU A 168 -9.64 -15.54 -30.77
CA GLU A 168 -10.22 -16.89 -30.79
C GLU A 168 -9.77 -17.68 -32.04
N LYS A 169 -9.68 -17.02 -33.19
CA LYS A 169 -9.18 -17.62 -34.42
C LYS A 169 -7.71 -18.02 -34.28
N LEU A 170 -6.89 -17.14 -33.70
CA LEU A 170 -5.47 -17.39 -33.45
C LEU A 170 -5.27 -18.54 -32.45
N GLU A 171 -6.05 -18.62 -31.39
CA GLU A 171 -6.02 -19.74 -30.44
C GLU A 171 -6.33 -21.09 -31.13
N LYS A 172 -7.33 -21.13 -32.03
CA LYS A 172 -7.65 -22.32 -32.83
C LYS A 172 -6.49 -22.72 -33.76
N GLN A 173 -5.65 -21.76 -34.16
CA GLN A 173 -4.44 -22.00 -34.95
C GLN A 173 -3.22 -22.36 -34.10
N GLY A 174 -3.37 -22.43 -32.76
CA GLY A 174 -2.30 -22.82 -31.85
C GLY A 174 -1.48 -21.66 -31.29
N VAL A 175 -1.89 -20.40 -31.51
CA VAL A 175 -1.25 -19.24 -30.89
C VAL A 175 -1.58 -19.20 -29.39
N ASP A 176 -0.57 -18.98 -28.59
CA ASP A 176 -0.69 -18.90 -27.12
C ASP A 176 -1.19 -17.52 -26.70
N CYS A 177 -2.48 -17.37 -26.38
CA CYS A 177 -3.08 -16.15 -25.84
C CYS A 177 -3.31 -16.27 -24.34
N GLN A 178 -2.86 -15.26 -23.57
CA GLN A 178 -2.99 -15.22 -22.09
C GLN A 178 -3.35 -13.82 -21.62
N PRO A 179 -4.48 -13.63 -20.90
CA PRO A 179 -5.50 -14.65 -20.61
C PRO A 179 -6.21 -15.12 -21.88
N LYS A 180 -7.04 -16.18 -21.77
CA LYS A 180 -7.74 -16.78 -22.91
C LYS A 180 -8.70 -15.79 -23.56
N ALA A 181 -8.89 -15.93 -24.88
CA ALA A 181 -9.84 -15.09 -25.63
C ALA A 181 -11.26 -15.20 -25.06
N SER A 182 -11.68 -16.39 -24.59
CA SER A 182 -12.97 -16.59 -23.89
C SER A 182 -13.12 -15.68 -22.67
N THR A 183 -12.07 -15.53 -21.88
CA THR A 183 -12.05 -14.60 -20.73
C THR A 183 -12.14 -13.14 -21.15
N ILE A 184 -11.40 -12.75 -22.18
CA ILE A 184 -11.45 -11.37 -22.70
C ILE A 184 -12.86 -11.06 -23.21
N ARG A 185 -13.50 -11.98 -23.92
CA ARG A 185 -14.89 -11.86 -24.40
C ARG A 185 -15.88 -11.61 -23.27
N ILE A 186 -15.79 -12.38 -22.18
CA ILE A 186 -16.65 -12.19 -21.00
C ILE A 186 -16.43 -10.80 -20.41
N ILE A 187 -15.19 -10.36 -20.29
CA ILE A 187 -14.85 -9.12 -19.59
C ILE A 187 -15.13 -7.88 -20.43
N GLN A 188 -15.00 -7.94 -21.76
CA GLN A 188 -15.32 -6.82 -22.65
C GLN A 188 -16.77 -6.34 -22.54
N ASP A 189 -17.69 -7.26 -22.26
CA ASP A 189 -19.10 -6.95 -22.08
C ASP A 189 -19.46 -7.01 -20.60
N LYS A 190 -19.69 -5.84 -20.00
CA LYS A 190 -19.96 -5.70 -18.55
C LYS A 190 -21.23 -6.48 -18.12
N TYR A 191 -22.23 -6.61 -18.99
CA TYR A 191 -23.44 -7.39 -18.68
C TYR A 191 -23.13 -8.90 -18.74
N MET A 192 -22.42 -9.37 -19.77
CA MET A 192 -21.97 -10.76 -19.83
C MET A 192 -21.10 -11.14 -18.65
N GLN A 193 -20.24 -10.22 -18.20
CA GLN A 193 -19.42 -10.39 -17.01
C GLN A 193 -20.30 -10.63 -15.77
N LYS A 194 -21.37 -9.83 -15.58
CA LYS A 194 -22.32 -10.01 -14.47
C LYS A 194 -23.05 -11.36 -14.57
N VAL A 195 -23.52 -11.73 -15.75
CA VAL A 195 -24.18 -13.02 -15.99
C VAL A 195 -23.25 -14.19 -15.64
N HIS A 196 -22.01 -14.15 -16.13
CA HIS A 196 -21.01 -15.18 -15.83
C HIS A 196 -20.78 -15.33 -14.32
N PHE A 197 -20.51 -14.23 -13.61
CA PHE A 197 -20.24 -14.29 -12.18
C PHE A 197 -21.47 -14.67 -11.35
N SER A 198 -22.68 -14.26 -11.77
CA SER A 198 -23.92 -14.69 -11.14
C SER A 198 -24.10 -16.21 -11.22
N GLN A 199 -23.85 -16.81 -12.40
CA GLN A 199 -23.92 -18.26 -12.62
C GLN A 199 -22.92 -19.04 -11.74
N HIS A 200 -21.79 -18.42 -11.38
CA HIS A 200 -20.79 -19.00 -10.48
C HIS A 200 -21.02 -18.65 -9.00
N GLY A 201 -22.16 -18.02 -8.67
CA GLY A 201 -22.51 -17.67 -7.28
C GLY A 201 -21.53 -16.69 -6.65
N ILE A 202 -21.04 -15.72 -7.42
CA ILE A 202 -20.27 -14.59 -6.93
C ILE A 202 -21.26 -13.51 -6.47
N PRO A 203 -21.10 -12.91 -5.28
CA PRO A 203 -21.97 -11.83 -4.82
C PRO A 203 -21.85 -10.58 -5.72
N LEU A 204 -22.99 -10.10 -6.21
CA LEU A 204 -23.11 -8.98 -7.15
C LEU A 204 -24.25 -8.05 -6.71
N PRO A 205 -24.24 -6.76 -7.06
CA PRO A 205 -25.46 -5.97 -7.09
C PRO A 205 -26.48 -6.63 -8.03
N GLU A 206 -27.76 -6.57 -7.70
CA GLU A 206 -28.82 -7.04 -8.60
C GLU A 206 -28.76 -6.24 -9.92
N PHE A 207 -28.96 -6.94 -11.05
CA PHE A 207 -28.80 -6.33 -12.38
C PHE A 207 -29.82 -6.85 -13.38
N MET A 208 -30.14 -6.03 -14.38
CA MET A 208 -31.08 -6.38 -15.44
C MET A 208 -30.69 -5.70 -16.76
N GLU A 209 -30.76 -6.43 -17.87
CA GLU A 209 -30.63 -5.86 -19.21
C GLU A 209 -31.84 -5.00 -19.57
N ILE A 210 -31.61 -3.89 -20.26
CA ILE A 210 -32.69 -3.01 -20.75
C ILE A 210 -32.51 -2.72 -22.24
N SER A 211 -33.60 -2.86 -22.99
CA SER A 211 -33.68 -2.59 -24.44
C SER A 211 -34.53 -1.36 -24.78
N ASP A 212 -35.33 -0.91 -23.83
CA ASP A 212 -36.26 0.19 -23.99
C ASP A 212 -36.59 0.87 -22.65
N ILE A 213 -37.36 1.96 -22.69
CA ILE A 213 -37.72 2.74 -21.51
C ILE A 213 -38.65 1.99 -20.54
N GLU A 214 -39.48 1.07 -21.04
CA GLU A 214 -40.36 0.28 -20.20
C GLU A 214 -39.55 -0.74 -19.39
N GLY A 215 -38.54 -1.37 -20.00
CA GLY A 215 -37.57 -2.19 -19.29
C GLY A 215 -36.83 -1.41 -18.19
N ALA A 216 -36.45 -0.14 -18.46
CA ALA A 216 -35.83 0.70 -17.45
C ALA A 216 -36.79 1.06 -16.30
N ARG A 217 -38.06 1.33 -16.57
CA ARG A 217 -39.11 1.58 -15.54
C ARG A 217 -39.32 0.32 -14.68
N LYS A 218 -39.43 -0.84 -15.32
CA LYS A 218 -39.58 -2.13 -14.62
C LYS A 218 -38.39 -2.40 -13.69
N ALA A 219 -37.17 -2.04 -14.10
CA ALA A 219 -36.01 -2.13 -13.22
C ALA A 219 -36.15 -1.19 -12.01
N GLY A 220 -36.69 0.03 -12.20
CA GLY A 220 -36.98 0.96 -11.12
C GLY A 220 -38.02 0.44 -10.13
N GLU A 221 -39.07 -0.22 -10.63
CA GLU A 221 -40.08 -0.87 -9.77
C GLU A 221 -39.51 -2.04 -8.97
N LEU A 222 -38.59 -2.82 -9.57
CA LEU A 222 -38.00 -4.00 -8.95
C LEU A 222 -36.90 -3.65 -7.94
N PHE A 223 -36.00 -2.73 -8.28
CA PHE A 223 -34.79 -2.43 -7.50
C PHE A 223 -34.92 -1.20 -6.60
N GLY A 224 -35.90 -0.34 -6.88
CA GLY A 224 -35.99 0.98 -6.26
C GLY A 224 -34.97 1.97 -6.85
N TYR A 225 -34.96 3.18 -6.32
CA TYR A 225 -34.03 4.25 -6.72
C TYR A 225 -33.10 4.61 -5.57
N PRO A 226 -31.87 5.14 -5.86
CA PRO A 226 -31.31 5.40 -7.18
C PRO A 226 -30.95 4.12 -7.95
N LEU A 227 -30.84 4.24 -9.29
CA LEU A 227 -30.37 3.18 -10.17
C LEU A 227 -29.08 3.57 -10.86
N MET A 228 -28.19 2.61 -11.08
CA MET A 228 -26.99 2.78 -11.90
C MET A 228 -27.23 2.19 -13.28
N ILE A 229 -27.29 3.06 -14.31
CA ILE A 229 -27.40 2.63 -15.71
C ILE A 229 -25.99 2.58 -16.31
N LYS A 230 -25.65 1.47 -16.95
CA LYS A 230 -24.30 1.23 -17.49
C LYS A 230 -24.36 0.78 -18.95
N SER A 231 -23.39 1.26 -19.73
CA SER A 231 -23.13 0.71 -21.08
C SER A 231 -22.49 -0.68 -20.96
N LYS A 232 -22.91 -1.62 -21.78
CA LYS A 232 -22.34 -2.98 -21.80
C LYS A 232 -20.88 -3.00 -22.24
N ARG A 233 -20.51 -2.17 -23.22
CA ARG A 233 -19.17 -2.11 -23.81
C ARG A 233 -18.60 -0.69 -23.79
N LEU A 234 -17.29 -0.58 -23.88
CA LEU A 234 -16.52 0.68 -23.98
C LEU A 234 -16.73 1.63 -22.78
N ALA A 235 -17.05 1.08 -21.61
CA ALA A 235 -17.16 1.82 -20.35
C ALA A 235 -15.84 1.75 -19.58
N TYR A 236 -15.21 2.90 -19.32
CA TYR A 236 -13.94 3.01 -18.57
C TYR A 236 -13.85 4.39 -17.91
N ASP A 237 -13.13 4.50 -16.79
CA ASP A 237 -12.89 5.74 -16.04
C ASP A 237 -14.19 6.57 -15.86
N GLY A 238 -15.30 5.93 -15.46
CA GLY A 238 -16.61 6.55 -15.25
C GLY A 238 -17.40 6.89 -16.52
N ARG A 239 -16.81 6.76 -17.68
CA ARG A 239 -17.54 6.89 -18.95
C ARG A 239 -18.41 5.66 -19.18
N GLY A 240 -19.66 5.88 -19.60
CA GLY A 240 -20.62 4.80 -19.80
C GLY A 240 -21.40 4.41 -18.56
N ASN A 241 -21.39 5.25 -17.51
CA ASN A 241 -22.23 5.12 -16.31
C ASN A 241 -23.09 6.38 -16.14
N ALA A 242 -24.35 6.20 -15.75
CA ALA A 242 -25.27 7.29 -15.39
C ALA A 242 -26.16 6.87 -14.23
N VAL A 243 -26.42 7.79 -13.32
CA VAL A 243 -27.32 7.56 -12.17
C VAL A 243 -28.69 8.13 -12.50
N ALA A 244 -29.76 7.40 -12.19
CA ALA A 244 -31.13 7.89 -12.18
C ALA A 244 -31.64 7.85 -10.73
N ASN A 245 -31.89 9.02 -10.13
CA ASN A 245 -32.34 9.13 -8.74
C ASN A 245 -33.84 8.87 -8.59
N ASN A 246 -34.58 8.92 -9.68
CA ASN A 246 -36.03 8.71 -9.75
C ASN A 246 -36.42 8.30 -11.18
N GLN A 247 -37.70 8.00 -11.39
CA GLN A 247 -38.24 7.59 -12.67
C GLN A 247 -38.12 8.65 -13.76
N ASP A 248 -38.24 9.93 -13.43
CA ASP A 248 -38.20 11.02 -14.39
C ASP A 248 -36.82 11.22 -15.00
N GLU A 249 -35.75 10.84 -14.26
CA GLU A 249 -34.36 10.93 -14.70
C GLU A 249 -33.93 9.80 -15.63
N LEU A 250 -34.71 8.70 -15.75
CA LEU A 250 -34.35 7.55 -16.57
C LEU A 250 -34.07 7.90 -18.02
N SER A 251 -34.96 8.71 -18.65
CA SER A 251 -34.79 9.08 -20.06
C SER A 251 -33.56 9.95 -20.30
N SER A 252 -33.25 10.88 -19.40
CA SER A 252 -32.05 11.72 -19.48
C SER A 252 -30.78 10.91 -19.28
N ALA A 253 -30.74 9.99 -18.31
CA ALA A 253 -29.63 9.11 -18.05
C ALA A 253 -29.34 8.15 -19.23
N VAL A 254 -30.38 7.55 -19.83
CA VAL A 254 -30.25 6.74 -21.05
C VAL A 254 -29.73 7.56 -22.23
N THR A 255 -30.24 8.79 -22.42
CA THR A 255 -29.79 9.69 -23.48
C THR A 255 -28.32 10.08 -23.32
N ALA A 256 -27.88 10.35 -22.09
CA ALA A 256 -26.48 10.66 -21.78
C ALA A 256 -25.52 9.51 -22.14
N LEU A 257 -26.00 8.26 -22.11
CA LEU A 257 -25.24 7.08 -22.51
C LEU A 257 -25.31 6.74 -24.02
N GLY A 258 -26.00 7.58 -24.81
CA GLY A 258 -26.13 7.40 -26.26
C GLY A 258 -27.31 6.52 -26.68
N GLY A 259 -28.24 6.24 -25.78
CA GLY A 259 -29.49 5.50 -26.05
C GLY A 259 -29.34 3.97 -26.01
N PHE A 260 -30.46 3.29 -26.14
CA PHE A 260 -30.55 1.81 -26.02
C PHE A 260 -29.77 1.06 -27.10
N SER A 261 -29.55 1.65 -28.27
CA SER A 261 -28.79 1.03 -29.37
C SER A 261 -27.34 0.72 -29.00
N ARG A 262 -26.79 1.37 -27.96
CA ARG A 262 -25.46 1.08 -27.43
C ARG A 262 -25.39 -0.18 -26.58
N GLY A 263 -26.52 -0.78 -26.25
CA GLY A 263 -26.63 -1.87 -25.29
C GLY A 263 -26.43 -1.36 -23.87
N LEU A 264 -27.51 -1.33 -23.11
CA LEU A 264 -27.52 -0.84 -21.73
C LEU A 264 -28.00 -1.94 -20.77
N TYR A 265 -27.59 -1.82 -19.52
CA TYR A 265 -28.14 -2.59 -18.42
C TYR A 265 -28.21 -1.71 -17.16
N ILE A 266 -29.01 -2.14 -16.22
CA ILE A 266 -29.20 -1.44 -14.92
C ILE A 266 -28.67 -2.31 -13.81
N GLU A 267 -28.01 -1.70 -12.85
CA GLU A 267 -27.70 -2.27 -11.56
C GLU A 267 -28.45 -1.54 -10.45
N LYS A 268 -28.95 -2.31 -9.48
CA LYS A 268 -29.42 -1.77 -8.23
C LYS A 268 -28.29 -1.02 -7.54
N TRP A 269 -28.59 0.15 -7.01
CA TRP A 269 -27.62 0.93 -6.26
C TRP A 269 -27.05 0.14 -5.08
N ALA A 270 -25.74 -0.04 -5.03
CA ALA A 270 -25.06 -0.65 -3.91
C ALA A 270 -24.75 0.45 -2.87
N PRO A 271 -25.30 0.38 -1.64
CA PRO A 271 -25.00 1.35 -0.57
C PRO A 271 -23.63 1.00 0.03
N PHE A 272 -22.55 1.28 -0.70
CA PHE A 272 -21.20 0.97 -0.25
C PHE A 272 -20.62 2.09 0.61
N VAL A 273 -19.82 1.68 1.60
CA VAL A 273 -19.05 2.57 2.49
C VAL A 273 -17.60 2.71 2.05
N LYS A 274 -17.07 1.68 1.35
CA LYS A 274 -15.72 1.68 0.79
C LYS A 274 -15.70 0.96 -0.55
N GLU A 275 -14.85 1.44 -1.45
CA GLU A 275 -14.44 0.69 -2.62
C GLU A 275 -13.12 -0.02 -2.34
N LEU A 276 -13.07 -1.32 -2.62
CA LEU A 276 -11.92 -2.17 -2.41
C LEU A 276 -11.46 -2.77 -3.74
N ALA A 277 -10.19 -3.15 -3.81
CA ALA A 277 -9.70 -3.93 -4.93
C ALA A 277 -8.73 -5.03 -4.46
N VAL A 278 -8.74 -6.15 -5.19
CA VAL A 278 -7.81 -7.26 -5.00
C VAL A 278 -7.18 -7.60 -6.34
N ILE A 279 -5.87 -7.57 -6.40
CA ILE A 279 -5.13 -8.09 -7.55
C ILE A 279 -4.93 -9.60 -7.33
N VAL A 280 -5.32 -10.40 -8.31
CA VAL A 280 -5.16 -11.86 -8.31
C VAL A 280 -4.30 -12.26 -9.49
N ALA A 281 -3.24 -13.01 -9.26
CA ALA A 281 -2.46 -13.61 -10.32
C ALA A 281 -2.79 -15.10 -10.43
N ARG A 282 -2.96 -15.59 -11.66
CA ARG A 282 -3.19 -16.99 -11.98
C ARG A 282 -2.10 -17.51 -12.90
N GLY A 283 -1.43 -18.59 -12.47
CA GLY A 283 -0.43 -19.31 -13.24
C GLY A 283 -1.04 -20.22 -14.30
N ARG A 284 -0.21 -20.72 -15.20
CA ARG A 284 -0.63 -21.68 -16.25
C ARG A 284 -1.04 -23.04 -15.68
N ASP A 285 -0.54 -23.39 -14.53
CA ASP A 285 -0.87 -24.59 -13.76
C ASP A 285 -2.19 -24.45 -12.97
N GLY A 286 -2.85 -23.29 -13.05
CA GLY A 286 -4.04 -22.96 -12.29
C GLY A 286 -3.77 -22.48 -10.86
N SER A 287 -2.52 -22.44 -10.41
CA SER A 287 -2.16 -21.82 -9.12
C SER A 287 -2.58 -20.36 -9.08
N MET A 288 -2.98 -19.86 -7.91
CA MET A 288 -3.40 -18.47 -7.73
C MET A 288 -2.77 -17.87 -6.49
N VAL A 289 -2.36 -16.60 -6.59
CA VAL A 289 -1.95 -15.79 -5.46
C VAL A 289 -2.71 -14.48 -5.47
N CYS A 290 -3.11 -14.01 -4.29
CA CYS A 290 -3.84 -12.75 -4.11
C CYS A 290 -2.93 -11.73 -3.42
N TYR A 291 -2.91 -10.52 -3.94
CA TYR A 291 -2.31 -9.38 -3.27
C TYR A 291 -3.16 -8.91 -2.10
N PRO A 292 -2.58 -8.19 -1.13
CA PRO A 292 -3.34 -7.58 -0.06
C PRO A 292 -4.48 -6.70 -0.59
N VAL A 293 -5.62 -6.74 0.09
CA VAL A 293 -6.77 -5.90 -0.23
C VAL A 293 -6.39 -4.43 -0.08
N VAL A 294 -6.75 -3.63 -1.06
CA VAL A 294 -6.52 -2.18 -1.07
C VAL A 294 -7.84 -1.42 -1.06
N GLU A 295 -7.82 -0.21 -0.49
CA GLU A 295 -8.92 0.74 -0.58
C GLU A 295 -8.66 1.70 -1.75
N THR A 296 -9.65 1.89 -2.62
CA THR A 296 -9.60 2.82 -3.74
C THR A 296 -10.51 4.00 -3.47
N ILE A 297 -10.00 5.22 -3.67
CA ILE A 297 -10.72 6.47 -3.47
C ILE A 297 -10.89 7.14 -4.83
N HIS A 298 -12.15 7.23 -5.26
CA HIS A 298 -12.51 7.85 -6.53
C HIS A 298 -13.02 9.29 -6.33
N ARG A 299 -12.75 10.12 -7.32
CA ARG A 299 -13.37 11.45 -7.51
C ARG A 299 -13.78 11.57 -8.97
N ASP A 300 -14.99 12.02 -9.22
CA ASP A 300 -15.56 12.09 -10.58
C ASP A 300 -15.43 10.77 -11.35
N ASN A 301 -15.64 9.64 -10.64
CA ASN A 301 -15.49 8.27 -11.13
C ASN A 301 -14.07 7.89 -11.62
N ILE A 302 -13.04 8.67 -11.28
CA ILE A 302 -11.65 8.38 -11.59
C ILE A 302 -10.93 8.04 -10.29
N CYS A 303 -10.19 6.93 -10.27
CA CYS A 303 -9.37 6.57 -9.12
C CYS A 303 -8.28 7.62 -8.90
N HIS A 304 -8.28 8.27 -7.75
CA HIS A 304 -7.29 9.25 -7.32
C HIS A 304 -6.23 8.66 -6.39
N ILE A 305 -6.66 7.86 -5.41
CA ILE A 305 -5.79 7.33 -4.35
C ILE A 305 -6.07 5.85 -4.18
N VAL A 306 -5.00 5.08 -3.97
CA VAL A 306 -5.06 3.69 -3.52
C VAL A 306 -4.28 3.57 -2.22
N LYS A 307 -4.89 3.04 -1.19
CA LYS A 307 -4.27 2.79 0.12
C LYS A 307 -4.06 1.29 0.33
N ALA A 308 -2.87 0.88 0.67
CA ALA A 308 -2.51 -0.50 0.93
C ALA A 308 -1.81 -0.64 2.30
N PRO A 309 -2.22 -1.58 3.17
CA PRO A 309 -3.44 -2.37 3.05
C PRO A 309 -4.71 -1.52 3.29
N ALA A 310 -5.86 -2.02 2.88
CA ALA A 310 -7.15 -1.41 3.22
C ALA A 310 -7.39 -1.42 4.73
N ASP A 311 -7.91 -0.32 5.26
CA ASP A 311 -8.33 -0.23 6.66
C ASP A 311 -9.73 -0.85 6.84
N VAL A 312 -9.75 -2.17 6.96
CA VAL A 312 -10.95 -2.98 7.16
C VAL A 312 -10.67 -4.12 8.14
N PRO A 313 -11.68 -4.61 8.89
CA PRO A 313 -11.52 -5.77 9.76
C PRO A 313 -10.99 -7.00 9.01
N TRP A 314 -10.22 -7.85 9.69
CA TRP A 314 -9.64 -9.06 9.09
C TRP A 314 -10.68 -9.96 8.40
N LYS A 315 -11.90 -10.08 8.97
CA LYS A 315 -12.99 -10.85 8.37
C LYS A 315 -13.39 -10.32 6.99
N ILE A 316 -13.44 -9.01 6.84
CA ILE A 316 -13.76 -8.33 5.57
C ILE A 316 -12.62 -8.53 4.57
N ASN A 317 -11.38 -8.35 5.03
CA ASN A 317 -10.19 -8.60 4.21
C ASN A 317 -10.21 -10.02 3.63
N LYS A 318 -10.45 -11.03 4.50
CA LYS A 318 -10.56 -12.43 4.07
C LYS A 318 -11.71 -12.64 3.08
N LEU A 319 -12.90 -12.10 3.36
CA LEU A 319 -14.07 -12.23 2.49
C LEU A 319 -13.82 -11.60 1.11
N ALA A 320 -13.22 -10.41 1.06
CA ALA A 320 -12.86 -9.75 -0.20
C ALA A 320 -11.87 -10.59 -1.03
N THR A 321 -10.88 -11.17 -0.36
CA THR A 321 -9.90 -12.07 -0.99
C THR A 321 -10.57 -13.34 -1.52
N ASP A 322 -11.44 -13.98 -0.73
CA ASP A 322 -12.14 -15.21 -1.11
C ASP A 322 -13.08 -14.96 -2.33
N VAL A 323 -13.80 -13.83 -2.36
CA VAL A 323 -14.65 -13.43 -3.49
C VAL A 323 -13.81 -13.19 -4.74
N ALA A 324 -12.71 -12.48 -4.62
CA ALA A 324 -11.82 -12.18 -5.74
C ALA A 324 -11.18 -13.47 -6.31
N GLN A 325 -10.69 -14.35 -5.45
CA GLN A 325 -10.10 -15.62 -5.85
C GLN A 325 -11.14 -16.53 -6.56
N LYS A 326 -12.37 -16.60 -6.04
CA LYS A 326 -13.46 -17.36 -6.65
C LYS A 326 -13.83 -16.78 -8.01
N ALA A 327 -13.91 -15.45 -8.14
CA ALA A 327 -14.20 -14.79 -9.42
C ALA A 327 -13.15 -15.12 -10.49
N VAL A 328 -11.86 -14.96 -10.19
CA VAL A 328 -10.76 -15.27 -11.12
C VAL A 328 -10.68 -16.78 -11.39
N GLY A 329 -10.99 -17.62 -10.39
CA GLY A 329 -11.06 -19.07 -10.55
C GLY A 329 -12.10 -19.55 -11.57
N SER A 330 -13.16 -18.78 -11.83
CA SER A 330 -14.19 -19.07 -12.83
C SER A 330 -13.81 -18.66 -14.26
N LEU A 331 -12.71 -17.92 -14.43
CA LEU A 331 -12.19 -17.47 -15.74
C LEU A 331 -11.10 -18.42 -16.24
N GLU A 332 -10.68 -18.26 -17.50
CA GLU A 332 -9.67 -19.09 -18.14
C GLU A 332 -8.39 -18.32 -18.46
N GLY A 333 -7.26 -19.05 -18.51
CA GLY A 333 -5.95 -18.51 -18.88
C GLY A 333 -5.16 -18.00 -17.70
N ALA A 334 -3.92 -17.60 -17.98
CA ALA A 334 -2.93 -17.11 -17.02
C ALA A 334 -2.73 -15.60 -17.14
N GLY A 335 -2.34 -14.95 -16.07
CA GLY A 335 -2.09 -13.52 -16.03
C GLY A 335 -2.47 -12.91 -14.69
N VAL A 336 -2.48 -11.60 -14.64
CA VAL A 336 -2.98 -10.80 -13.52
C VAL A 336 -4.38 -10.32 -13.83
N PHE A 337 -5.24 -10.39 -12.82
CA PHE A 337 -6.61 -9.91 -12.85
C PHE A 337 -6.82 -8.93 -11.71
N ALA A 338 -7.48 -7.82 -11.97
CA ALA A 338 -7.90 -6.89 -10.93
C ALA A 338 -9.40 -7.06 -10.67
N VAL A 339 -9.74 -7.30 -9.41
CA VAL A 339 -11.13 -7.47 -8.98
C VAL A 339 -11.53 -6.26 -8.14
N GLU A 340 -12.48 -5.48 -8.62
CA GLU A 340 -13.04 -4.33 -7.91
C GLU A 340 -14.28 -4.73 -7.14
N LEU A 341 -14.37 -4.29 -5.89
CA LEU A 341 -15.36 -4.74 -4.92
C LEU A 341 -15.98 -3.55 -4.19
N PHE A 342 -17.23 -3.69 -3.80
CA PHE A 342 -17.91 -2.79 -2.88
C PHE A 342 -18.03 -3.43 -1.50
N LEU A 343 -17.66 -2.70 -0.46
CA LEU A 343 -17.98 -3.01 0.92
C LEU A 343 -19.23 -2.22 1.32
N THR A 344 -20.30 -2.91 1.67
CA THR A 344 -21.57 -2.31 2.07
C THR A 344 -21.62 -2.03 3.59
N GLU A 345 -22.60 -1.22 4.04
CA GLU A 345 -22.81 -0.90 5.46
C GLU A 345 -23.06 -2.14 6.32
N ASP A 346 -23.75 -3.15 5.78
CA ASP A 346 -24.03 -4.43 6.43
C ASP A 346 -22.86 -5.43 6.31
N SER A 347 -21.68 -4.95 5.94
CA SER A 347 -20.43 -5.73 5.88
C SER A 347 -20.43 -6.83 4.81
N GLN A 348 -21.21 -6.70 3.75
CA GLN A 348 -21.14 -7.58 2.58
C GLN A 348 -20.08 -7.10 1.61
N ILE A 349 -19.53 -8.05 0.83
CA ILE A 349 -18.66 -7.77 -0.30
C ILE A 349 -19.40 -8.11 -1.58
N LEU A 350 -19.56 -7.10 -2.45
CA LEU A 350 -20.18 -7.26 -3.77
C LEU A 350 -19.11 -6.99 -4.85
N LEU A 351 -19.05 -7.87 -5.86
CA LEU A 351 -18.15 -7.66 -6.99
C LEU A 351 -18.70 -6.58 -7.91
N ASN A 352 -17.90 -5.56 -8.18
CA ASN A 352 -18.19 -4.52 -9.17
C ASN A 352 -17.77 -4.99 -10.56
N GLU A 353 -16.48 -5.17 -10.81
CA GLU A 353 -15.96 -5.61 -12.11
C GLU A 353 -14.61 -6.32 -11.98
N VAL A 354 -14.21 -7.00 -13.06
CA VAL A 354 -12.89 -7.62 -13.20
C VAL A 354 -12.23 -7.10 -14.46
N ALA A 355 -10.93 -6.77 -14.36
CA ALA A 355 -10.08 -6.48 -15.52
C ALA A 355 -9.06 -7.63 -15.72
N PRO A 356 -8.79 -8.09 -16.96
CA PRO A 356 -7.96 -9.28 -17.23
C PRO A 356 -6.49 -8.92 -17.46
N ARG A 357 -5.97 -7.95 -16.74
CA ARG A 357 -4.65 -7.31 -16.94
C ARG A 357 -4.19 -6.59 -15.68
N PRO A 358 -2.90 -6.18 -15.60
CA PRO A 358 -2.46 -5.24 -14.56
C PRO A 358 -3.37 -4.00 -14.51
N HIS A 359 -3.62 -3.50 -13.31
CA HIS A 359 -4.61 -2.46 -13.09
C HIS A 359 -4.07 -1.31 -12.24
N ASN A 360 -4.71 -0.14 -12.36
CA ASN A 360 -4.35 1.06 -11.62
C ASN A 360 -4.36 0.84 -10.09
N SER A 361 -5.33 0.07 -9.59
CA SER A 361 -5.40 -0.30 -8.16
C SER A 361 -4.25 -1.19 -7.66
N GLY A 362 -3.38 -1.69 -8.56
CA GLY A 362 -2.20 -2.50 -8.24
C GLY A 362 -0.86 -1.81 -8.50
N HIS A 363 -0.83 -0.53 -8.89
CA HIS A 363 0.43 0.15 -9.23
C HIS A 363 1.39 0.27 -8.04
N GLN A 364 0.87 0.47 -6.82
CA GLN A 364 1.67 0.51 -5.60
C GLN A 364 2.49 -0.76 -5.36
N THR A 365 2.11 -1.90 -5.98
CA THR A 365 2.83 -3.16 -5.82
C THR A 365 4.28 -3.10 -6.31
N ILE A 366 4.63 -2.14 -7.16
CA ILE A 366 6.00 -1.93 -7.66
C ILE A 366 6.94 -1.65 -6.47
N GLU A 367 6.56 -0.75 -5.58
CA GLU A 367 7.38 -0.36 -4.43
C GLU A 367 7.05 -1.16 -3.16
N CYS A 368 5.77 -1.51 -2.95
CA CYS A 368 5.35 -2.02 -1.66
C CYS A 368 5.30 -3.55 -1.55
N CYS A 369 5.36 -4.32 -2.65
CA CYS A 369 5.33 -5.77 -2.63
C CYS A 369 6.67 -6.40 -3.03
N TYR A 370 6.90 -7.68 -2.65
CA TYR A 370 8.09 -8.42 -3.10
C TYR A 370 8.08 -8.64 -4.60
N THR A 371 6.91 -8.98 -5.18
CA THR A 371 6.70 -9.12 -6.62
C THR A 371 5.64 -8.12 -7.07
N SER A 372 5.95 -7.27 -8.05
CA SER A 372 4.97 -6.33 -8.59
C SER A 372 3.90 -7.05 -9.44
N GLN A 373 2.71 -6.46 -9.57
CA GLN A 373 1.68 -6.99 -10.47
C GLN A 373 2.18 -7.16 -11.93
N PHE A 374 3.11 -6.32 -12.37
CA PHE A 374 3.66 -6.37 -13.73
C PHE A 374 4.61 -7.55 -13.91
N GLU A 375 5.52 -7.75 -12.97
CA GLU A 375 6.40 -8.93 -12.94
C GLU A 375 5.58 -10.21 -12.82
N GLN A 376 4.57 -10.20 -11.96
CA GLN A 376 3.69 -11.34 -11.75
C GLN A 376 2.91 -11.71 -13.00
N HIS A 377 2.43 -10.68 -13.76
CA HIS A 377 1.77 -10.91 -15.04
C HIS A 377 2.70 -11.59 -16.05
N LEU A 378 3.93 -11.09 -16.18
CA LEU A 378 4.94 -11.70 -17.05
C LEU A 378 5.27 -13.13 -16.65
N ARG A 379 5.49 -13.40 -15.35
CA ARG A 379 5.72 -14.76 -14.85
C ARG A 379 4.57 -15.68 -15.22
N ALA A 380 3.34 -15.24 -14.97
CA ALA A 380 2.14 -16.02 -15.28
C ALA A 380 2.03 -16.35 -16.78
N VAL A 381 2.15 -15.34 -17.66
CA VAL A 381 1.93 -15.54 -19.10
C VAL A 381 3.04 -16.33 -19.80
N VAL A 382 4.28 -16.31 -19.29
CA VAL A 382 5.37 -17.14 -19.85
C VAL A 382 5.46 -18.52 -19.21
N GLY A 383 4.76 -18.76 -18.08
CA GLY A 383 4.74 -20.05 -17.38
C GLY A 383 5.84 -20.20 -16.32
N LEU A 384 6.35 -19.10 -15.77
CA LEU A 384 7.24 -19.11 -14.62
C LEU A 384 6.43 -19.26 -13.31
N PRO A 385 7.06 -19.72 -12.22
CA PRO A 385 6.40 -19.75 -10.90
C PRO A 385 5.93 -18.37 -10.47
N LEU A 386 4.74 -18.30 -9.86
CA LEU A 386 4.24 -17.06 -9.28
C LEU A 386 5.14 -16.62 -8.13
N GLY A 387 5.38 -15.33 -8.02
CA GLY A 387 6.17 -14.73 -6.94
C GLY A 387 5.32 -14.38 -5.72
N ASP A 388 5.98 -13.94 -4.65
CA ASP A 388 5.35 -13.53 -3.40
C ASP A 388 4.61 -12.18 -3.57
N PRO A 389 3.27 -12.13 -3.41
CA PRO A 389 2.48 -10.91 -3.53
C PRO A 389 2.47 -10.07 -2.24
N SER A 390 3.08 -10.55 -1.14
CA SER A 390 3.00 -9.88 0.14
C SER A 390 3.73 -8.52 0.15
N MET A 391 3.28 -7.64 1.03
CA MET A 391 3.91 -6.33 1.20
C MET A 391 5.25 -6.46 1.93
N ARG A 392 6.25 -5.75 1.44
CA ARG A 392 7.57 -5.56 2.08
C ARG A 392 7.64 -4.28 2.92
N THR A 393 6.59 -3.47 2.89
CA THR A 393 6.46 -2.24 3.68
C THR A 393 5.13 -2.27 4.44
N PRO A 394 5.04 -1.73 5.67
CA PRO A 394 3.80 -1.75 6.46
C PRO A 394 2.64 -1.00 5.81
N ALA A 395 2.90 0.07 5.07
CA ALA A 395 1.89 0.88 4.41
C ALA A 395 2.38 1.46 3.08
N SER A 396 1.43 1.70 2.16
CA SER A 396 1.66 2.38 0.90
C SER A 396 0.43 3.21 0.49
N ILE A 397 0.69 4.37 -0.12
CA ILE A 397 -0.33 5.18 -0.81
C ILE A 397 0.13 5.39 -2.25
N MET A 398 -0.71 5.05 -3.21
CA MET A 398 -0.52 5.46 -4.60
C MET A 398 -1.47 6.62 -4.91
N TYR A 399 -0.93 7.68 -5.51
CA TYR A 399 -1.65 8.85 -5.97
C TYR A 399 -1.52 9.00 -7.49
N ASN A 400 -2.63 9.06 -8.20
CA ASN A 400 -2.63 9.28 -9.66
C ASN A 400 -2.37 10.75 -9.98
N ILE A 401 -1.39 11.00 -10.84
CA ILE A 401 -1.15 12.31 -11.43
C ILE A 401 -2.11 12.45 -12.61
N LEU A 402 -3.16 13.24 -12.41
CA LEU A 402 -4.13 13.54 -13.46
C LEU A 402 -3.77 14.86 -14.13
N GLY A 403 -4.13 15.01 -15.40
CA GLY A 403 -4.10 16.31 -16.06
C GLY A 403 -5.12 17.25 -15.39
N GLU A 404 -4.63 18.30 -14.76
CA GLU A 404 -5.49 19.35 -14.16
C GLU A 404 -5.95 20.36 -15.21
N ASP A 405 -5.14 20.54 -16.27
CA ASP A 405 -5.41 21.41 -17.41
C ASP A 405 -4.87 20.77 -18.69
N ASP A 406 -5.21 21.32 -19.83
CA ASP A 406 -4.75 20.85 -21.14
C ASP A 406 -3.39 21.45 -21.52
N GLY A 407 -2.65 20.74 -22.37
CA GLY A 407 -1.42 21.22 -23.00
C GLY A 407 -0.30 21.62 -22.02
N GLU A 408 0.42 22.70 -22.35
CA GLU A 408 1.61 23.14 -21.61
C GLU A 408 1.30 23.56 -20.15
N ALA A 409 0.14 24.16 -19.91
CA ALA A 409 -0.28 24.56 -18.56
C ALA A 409 -0.43 23.33 -17.66
N GLY A 410 -1.10 22.28 -18.14
CA GLY A 410 -1.24 21.02 -17.43
C GLY A 410 0.10 20.33 -17.17
N PHE A 411 1.05 20.34 -18.13
CA PHE A 411 2.40 19.80 -17.91
C PHE A 411 3.13 20.55 -16.79
N LYS A 412 3.04 21.88 -16.74
CA LYS A 412 3.68 22.70 -15.69
C LYS A 412 3.12 22.37 -14.30
N LEU A 413 1.80 22.15 -14.19
CA LEU A 413 1.17 21.75 -12.93
C LEU A 413 1.66 20.37 -12.48
N ALA A 414 1.62 19.39 -13.37
CA ALA A 414 2.09 18.04 -13.08
C ALA A 414 3.58 18.01 -12.70
N HIS A 415 4.44 18.76 -13.40
CA HIS A 415 5.88 18.82 -13.09
C HIS A 415 6.15 19.48 -11.72
N ARG A 416 5.38 20.48 -11.30
CA ARG A 416 5.48 21.04 -9.94
C ARG A 416 5.13 20.02 -8.87
N LEU A 417 4.07 19.23 -9.09
CA LEU A 417 3.68 18.15 -8.20
C LEU A 417 4.80 17.08 -8.10
N ILE A 418 5.36 16.68 -9.24
CA ILE A 418 6.47 15.71 -9.31
C ILE A 418 7.69 16.25 -8.57
N ALA A 419 8.07 17.52 -8.78
CA ALA A 419 9.22 18.13 -8.11
C ALA A 419 9.06 18.08 -6.58
N ARG A 420 7.85 18.35 -6.05
CA ARG A 420 7.57 18.21 -4.62
C ARG A 420 7.69 16.75 -4.16
N ALA A 421 7.12 15.81 -4.93
CA ALA A 421 7.18 14.39 -4.59
C ALA A 421 8.62 13.86 -4.50
N LEU A 422 9.50 14.28 -5.42
CA LEU A 422 10.92 13.87 -5.44
C LEU A 422 11.70 14.34 -4.19
N CYS A 423 11.20 15.33 -3.46
CA CYS A 423 11.79 15.78 -2.19
C CYS A 423 11.27 15.01 -0.97
N ILE A 424 10.27 14.13 -1.12
CA ILE A 424 9.64 13.41 0.00
C ILE A 424 10.28 12.03 0.15
N PRO A 425 10.81 11.68 1.34
CA PRO A 425 11.35 10.34 1.59
C PRO A 425 10.30 9.24 1.38
N GLY A 426 10.68 8.18 0.66
CA GLY A 426 9.78 7.06 0.36
C GLY A 426 8.76 7.32 -0.74
N ALA A 427 8.91 8.43 -1.50
CA ALA A 427 8.13 8.69 -2.70
C ALA A 427 8.86 8.18 -3.95
N SER A 428 8.13 7.47 -4.80
CA SER A 428 8.55 7.03 -6.14
C SER A 428 7.61 7.61 -7.18
N VAL A 429 8.17 8.15 -8.27
CA VAL A 429 7.39 8.78 -9.33
C VAL A 429 7.45 7.93 -10.59
N HIS A 430 6.28 7.62 -11.15
CA HIS A 430 6.13 6.94 -12.42
C HIS A 430 5.43 7.86 -13.42
N TRP A 431 6.21 8.46 -14.32
CA TRP A 431 5.70 9.27 -15.43
C TRP A 431 5.45 8.40 -16.65
N TYR A 432 4.27 8.52 -17.27
CA TYR A 432 3.86 7.60 -18.34
C TYR A 432 4.33 8.00 -19.73
N ASP A 433 4.96 9.18 -19.85
CA ASP A 433 5.50 9.67 -21.14
C ASP A 433 4.43 9.74 -22.26
N LYS A 434 3.24 10.20 -21.90
CA LYS A 434 2.16 10.40 -22.86
C LYS A 434 2.39 11.69 -23.63
N PRO A 435 2.22 11.69 -24.97
CA PRO A 435 2.53 12.86 -25.79
C PRO A 435 1.59 14.04 -25.57
N GLU A 436 0.39 13.80 -25.06
CA GLU A 436 -0.62 14.83 -24.88
C GLU A 436 -1.12 14.90 -23.43
N MET A 437 -1.12 16.12 -22.89
CA MET A 437 -1.77 16.46 -21.64
C MET A 437 -3.23 16.82 -21.92
N ARG A 438 -4.14 16.09 -21.26
CA ARG A 438 -5.58 16.39 -21.30
C ARG A 438 -6.14 16.36 -19.89
N LYS A 439 -7.11 17.21 -19.63
CA LYS A 439 -7.82 17.24 -18.36
C LYS A 439 -8.36 15.86 -17.99
N GLN A 440 -8.18 15.46 -16.72
CA GLN A 440 -8.57 14.17 -16.15
C GLN A 440 -7.85 12.94 -16.74
N ARG A 441 -6.91 13.11 -17.68
CA ARG A 441 -6.11 12.00 -18.20
C ARG A 441 -5.05 11.60 -17.18
N LYS A 442 -4.93 10.28 -16.88
CA LYS A 442 -3.85 9.73 -16.05
C LYS A 442 -2.51 9.90 -16.75
N MET A 443 -1.64 10.74 -16.24
CA MET A 443 -0.33 11.08 -16.82
C MET A 443 0.83 10.39 -16.12
N GLY A 444 0.63 9.96 -14.89
CA GLY A 444 1.61 9.28 -14.06
C GLY A 444 0.99 8.87 -12.74
N HIS A 445 1.81 8.35 -11.85
CA HIS A 445 1.44 8.15 -10.44
C HIS A 445 2.64 8.37 -9.53
N ILE A 446 2.35 8.62 -8.26
CA ILE A 446 3.32 8.69 -7.18
C ILE A 446 2.97 7.57 -6.21
N THR A 447 3.94 6.73 -5.85
CA THR A 447 3.80 5.76 -4.76
C THR A 447 4.58 6.23 -3.56
N LEU A 448 3.92 6.31 -2.41
CA LEU A 448 4.52 6.56 -1.10
C LEU A 448 4.58 5.24 -0.34
N VAL A 449 5.73 4.91 0.24
CA VAL A 449 5.90 3.76 1.15
C VAL A 449 6.42 4.23 2.49
N GLY A 450 5.99 3.57 3.57
CA GLY A 450 6.40 3.94 4.93
C GLY A 450 5.84 3.05 6.02
N GLN A 451 6.12 3.45 7.27
CA GLN A 451 5.86 2.65 8.46
C GLN A 451 4.39 2.66 8.92
N SER A 452 3.62 3.67 8.50
CA SER A 452 2.18 3.75 8.82
C SER A 452 1.42 4.59 7.82
N MET A 453 0.11 4.36 7.73
CA MET A 453 -0.79 5.11 6.84
C MET A 453 -0.81 6.60 7.20
N GLY A 454 -0.85 6.96 8.48
CA GLY A 454 -0.88 8.36 8.93
C GLY A 454 0.37 9.17 8.50
N VAL A 455 1.55 8.55 8.54
CA VAL A 455 2.79 9.18 8.00
C VAL A 455 2.66 9.44 6.51
N LEU A 456 2.12 8.49 5.77
CA LEU A 456 1.98 8.60 4.32
C LEU A 456 0.93 9.64 3.92
N GLU A 457 -0.17 9.74 4.66
CA GLU A 457 -1.19 10.78 4.46
C GLU A 457 -0.63 12.18 4.67
N GLN A 458 0.18 12.39 5.70
CA GLN A 458 0.86 13.67 5.93
C GLN A 458 1.86 13.99 4.79
N ARG A 459 2.67 13.01 4.36
CA ARG A 459 3.58 13.17 3.22
C ARG A 459 2.83 13.50 1.93
N LEU A 460 1.70 12.85 1.69
CA LEU A 460 0.85 13.16 0.55
C LEU A 460 0.31 14.59 0.64
N GLN A 461 -0.13 15.04 1.81
CA GLN A 461 -0.58 16.42 1.98
C GLN A 461 0.54 17.44 1.70
N CYS A 462 1.79 17.15 2.10
CA CYS A 462 2.94 18.01 1.75
C CYS A 462 3.17 18.07 0.24
N ILE A 463 2.96 16.98 -0.49
CA ILE A 463 3.06 16.95 -1.96
C ILE A 463 1.94 17.79 -2.60
N LEU A 464 0.70 17.67 -2.08
CA LEU A 464 -0.47 18.32 -2.65
C LEU A 464 -0.57 19.81 -2.32
N SER A 465 -0.03 20.24 -1.16
CA SER A 465 -0.07 21.65 -0.76
C SER A 465 1.02 22.46 -1.48
N GLU A 466 0.68 23.70 -1.88
CA GLU A 466 1.66 24.65 -2.43
C GLU A 466 2.48 25.36 -1.33
N GLN A 467 2.04 25.29 -0.09
CA GLN A 467 2.76 25.84 1.06
C GLN A 467 3.82 24.82 1.50
N SER A 468 5.03 25.30 1.76
CA SER A 468 6.11 24.48 2.35
C SER A 468 5.72 24.10 3.78
N HIS A 469 4.96 23.04 3.93
CA HIS A 469 4.76 22.42 5.23
C HIS A 469 6.04 21.65 5.56
N GLN A 470 6.69 22.02 6.65
CA GLN A 470 7.69 21.15 7.25
C GLN A 470 7.01 19.81 7.52
N VAL A 471 7.59 18.75 7.00
CA VAL A 471 7.16 17.38 7.35
C VAL A 471 7.40 17.27 8.86
N HIS A 472 6.37 17.45 9.66
CA HIS A 472 6.46 17.16 11.08
C HIS A 472 6.69 15.65 11.21
N GLU A 473 7.78 15.29 11.85
CA GLU A 473 8.05 13.89 12.14
C GLU A 473 6.93 13.34 13.02
N THR A 474 6.25 12.31 12.55
CA THR A 474 5.20 11.66 13.32
C THR A 474 5.78 10.90 14.49
N PRO A 475 5.18 11.00 15.69
CA PRO A 475 5.67 10.29 16.86
C PRO A 475 5.51 8.78 16.68
N ARG A 476 6.62 8.03 16.80
CA ARG A 476 6.63 6.57 16.82
C ARG A 476 6.25 6.02 18.19
N VAL A 477 6.55 6.76 19.26
CA VAL A 477 6.22 6.41 20.64
C VAL A 477 5.36 7.51 21.26
N ALA A 478 4.28 7.10 21.91
CA ALA A 478 3.47 8.00 22.71
C ALA A 478 3.78 7.82 24.20
N ILE A 479 4.13 8.88 24.89
CA ILE A 479 4.27 8.93 26.35
C ILE A 479 3.03 9.62 26.90
N ILE A 480 2.18 8.89 27.61
CA ILE A 480 0.96 9.44 28.19
C ILE A 480 0.92 9.24 29.71
N MET A 481 0.26 10.17 30.39
CA MET A 481 0.11 10.14 31.84
C MET A 481 -1.22 10.73 32.30
N GLY A 482 -1.69 10.31 33.46
CA GLY A 482 -2.99 10.75 34.01
C GLY A 482 -2.98 12.17 34.58
N SER A 483 -1.80 12.69 34.94
CA SER A 483 -1.60 14.02 35.52
C SER A 483 -0.18 14.53 35.23
N ASP A 484 -0.02 15.84 35.34
CA ASP A 484 1.27 16.52 35.33
C ASP A 484 2.16 16.11 36.53
N THR A 485 1.55 15.64 37.62
CA THR A 485 2.28 15.08 38.76
C THR A 485 3.12 13.85 38.43
N ASP A 486 2.80 13.15 37.34
CA ASP A 486 3.52 11.97 36.87
C ASP A 486 4.70 12.35 35.97
N LEU A 487 4.74 13.59 35.46
CA LEU A 487 5.75 14.09 34.52
C LEU A 487 7.20 13.98 35.06
N PRO A 488 7.50 14.25 36.36
CA PRO A 488 8.85 14.07 36.89
C PRO A 488 9.43 12.67 36.70
N VAL A 489 8.58 11.64 36.66
CA VAL A 489 8.96 10.25 36.37
C VAL A 489 8.99 10.01 34.85
N MET A 490 7.93 10.42 34.15
CA MET A 490 7.74 10.10 32.73
C MET A 490 8.72 10.81 31.80
N LYS A 491 9.28 11.95 32.19
CA LYS A 491 10.32 12.67 31.42
C LYS A 491 11.55 11.82 31.10
N ASP A 492 11.87 10.83 31.95
CA ASP A 492 13.05 10.00 31.73
C ASP A 492 12.84 9.03 30.55
N ALA A 493 11.59 8.68 30.23
CA ALA A 493 11.29 7.97 28.99
C ALA A 493 11.56 8.85 27.76
N ALA A 494 11.17 10.13 27.81
CA ALA A 494 11.44 11.06 26.71
C ALA A 494 12.94 11.22 26.46
N LYS A 495 13.76 11.40 27.53
CA LYS A 495 15.22 11.51 27.40
C LYS A 495 15.87 10.28 26.73
N ILE A 496 15.40 9.09 27.07
CA ILE A 496 15.89 7.85 26.45
C ILE A 496 15.48 7.79 24.97
N LEU A 497 14.25 8.14 24.64
CA LEU A 497 13.83 8.18 23.23
C LEU A 497 14.60 9.22 22.42
N ASP A 498 14.92 10.39 23.01
CA ASP A 498 15.81 11.40 22.39
C ASP A 498 17.21 10.81 22.16
N LEU A 499 17.79 10.13 23.15
CA LEU A 499 19.10 9.48 23.03
C LEU A 499 19.14 8.47 21.88
N PHE A 500 18.05 7.73 21.66
CA PHE A 500 17.94 6.79 20.56
C PHE A 500 17.44 7.43 19.25
N GLY A 501 17.18 8.72 19.21
CA GLY A 501 16.65 9.42 18.03
C GLY A 501 15.26 8.90 17.60
N VAL A 502 14.44 8.49 18.58
CA VAL A 502 13.07 8.00 18.34
C VAL A 502 12.09 9.14 18.53
N THR A 503 11.37 9.49 17.47
CA THR A 503 10.32 10.52 17.53
C THR A 503 9.22 10.11 18.49
N HIS A 504 8.80 11.03 19.36
CA HIS A 504 7.80 10.76 20.39
C HIS A 504 6.95 11.99 20.70
N GLU A 505 5.78 11.74 21.31
CA GLU A 505 4.94 12.80 21.89
C GLU A 505 4.73 12.55 23.38
N VAL A 506 4.55 13.63 24.14
CA VAL A 506 4.27 13.58 25.57
C VAL A 506 2.95 14.28 25.83
N LYS A 507 1.97 13.56 26.42
CA LYS A 507 0.61 14.10 26.66
C LYS A 507 0.02 13.70 28.00
N ILE A 508 -0.77 14.61 28.56
CA ILE A 508 -1.65 14.30 29.69
C ILE A 508 -2.97 13.77 29.15
N VAL A 509 -3.29 12.52 29.48
CA VAL A 509 -4.49 11.82 29.02
C VAL A 509 -5.11 11.12 30.23
N SER A 510 -6.09 11.74 30.88
CA SER A 510 -6.63 11.21 32.11
C SER A 510 -7.78 10.24 31.87
N ALA A 511 -7.63 8.98 32.31
CA ALA A 511 -8.68 7.99 32.22
C ALA A 511 -9.94 8.34 33.03
N HIS A 512 -9.77 9.03 34.16
CA HIS A 512 -10.85 9.33 35.07
C HIS A 512 -11.46 10.73 34.90
N ARG A 513 -10.67 11.70 34.42
CA ARG A 513 -11.09 13.11 34.30
C ARG A 513 -11.46 13.55 32.91
N THR A 514 -10.88 12.88 31.89
CA THR A 514 -11.13 13.14 30.46
C THR A 514 -11.27 11.82 29.67
N PRO A 515 -12.26 10.96 30.03
CA PRO A 515 -12.40 9.62 29.42
C PRO A 515 -12.63 9.65 27.92
N GLU A 516 -13.36 10.62 27.39
CA GLU A 516 -13.60 10.78 25.95
C GLU A 516 -12.30 11.12 25.20
N MET A 517 -11.44 11.96 25.79
CA MET A 517 -10.13 12.26 25.24
C MET A 517 -9.24 11.02 25.22
N MET A 518 -9.26 10.24 26.31
CA MET A 518 -8.51 8.97 26.38
C MET A 518 -8.99 7.98 25.32
N TYR A 519 -10.31 7.83 25.18
CA TYR A 519 -10.89 6.95 24.16
C TYR A 519 -10.45 7.35 22.75
N THR A 520 -10.64 8.62 22.38
CA THR A 520 -10.26 9.17 21.07
C THR A 520 -8.75 9.03 20.84
N TYR A 521 -7.95 9.28 21.87
CA TYR A 521 -6.50 9.17 21.79
C TYR A 521 -6.04 7.74 21.52
N ALA A 522 -6.54 6.77 22.27
CA ALA A 522 -6.17 5.36 22.17
C ALA A 522 -6.58 4.74 20.83
N THR A 523 -7.82 5.01 20.39
CA THR A 523 -8.37 4.46 19.14
C THR A 523 -7.72 5.06 17.89
N SER A 524 -7.27 6.33 17.94
CA SER A 524 -6.59 7.00 16.82
C SER A 524 -5.07 6.82 16.81
N ALA A 525 -4.45 6.29 17.85
CA ALA A 525 -3.00 6.24 17.99
C ALA A 525 -2.31 5.53 16.80
N HIS A 526 -2.82 4.36 16.41
CA HIS A 526 -2.27 3.60 15.30
C HIS A 526 -2.34 4.37 13.97
N SER A 527 -3.48 4.95 13.65
CA SER A 527 -3.66 5.72 12.41
C SER A 527 -2.79 6.98 12.37
N ARG A 528 -2.45 7.59 13.53
CA ARG A 528 -1.51 8.71 13.64
C ARG A 528 -0.04 8.33 13.52
N GLY A 529 0.29 7.02 13.40
CA GLY A 529 1.65 6.53 13.23
C GLY A 529 2.36 6.10 14.51
N VAL A 530 1.69 6.15 15.67
CA VAL A 530 2.21 5.61 16.92
C VAL A 530 2.34 4.10 16.82
N GLN A 531 3.48 3.56 17.26
CA GLN A 531 3.81 2.14 17.22
C GLN A 531 3.83 1.51 18.63
N VAL A 532 4.16 2.30 19.66
CA VAL A 532 4.20 1.87 21.07
C VAL A 532 3.66 2.99 21.96
N ILE A 533 2.87 2.63 22.97
CA ILE A 533 2.38 3.59 23.98
C ILE A 533 3.03 3.28 25.33
N ILE A 534 3.66 4.28 25.94
CA ILE A 534 4.16 4.25 27.31
C ILE A 534 3.15 5.03 28.18
N ALA A 535 2.48 4.35 29.11
CA ALA A 535 1.43 4.94 29.93
C ALA A 535 1.82 4.93 31.41
N GLY A 536 1.96 6.12 32.01
CA GLY A 536 2.26 6.29 33.43
C GLY A 536 1.02 6.61 34.25
N ALA A 537 0.88 5.96 35.41
CA ALA A 537 -0.21 6.23 36.32
C ALA A 537 0.13 5.85 37.77
N GLY A 538 -0.40 6.62 38.73
CA GLY A 538 -0.24 6.41 40.16
C GLY A 538 -1.54 6.05 40.88
N GLY A 539 -1.45 5.36 42.03
CA GLY A 539 -2.58 4.93 42.84
C GLY A 539 -3.46 3.88 42.13
N ALA A 540 -4.74 4.18 41.91
CA ALA A 540 -5.63 3.38 41.02
C ALA A 540 -5.23 3.59 39.58
N ALA A 541 -4.15 2.94 39.17
CA ALA A 541 -3.45 3.17 37.92
C ALA A 541 -4.16 2.51 36.72
N HIS A 542 -5.39 2.95 36.40
CA HIS A 542 -6.23 2.33 35.38
C HIS A 542 -5.83 2.70 33.95
N LEU A 543 -5.16 3.86 33.74
CA LEU A 543 -4.87 4.38 32.39
C LEU A 543 -4.19 3.36 31.45
N PRO A 544 -3.13 2.62 31.83
CA PRO A 544 -2.47 1.69 30.94
C PRO A 544 -3.40 0.56 30.46
N GLY A 545 -4.19 -0.02 31.37
CA GLY A 545 -5.14 -1.09 31.05
C GLY A 545 -6.31 -0.61 30.19
N MET A 546 -6.86 0.58 30.48
CA MET A 546 -7.94 1.16 29.69
C MET A 546 -7.47 1.47 28.27
N VAL A 547 -6.29 2.04 28.10
CA VAL A 547 -5.70 2.30 26.77
C VAL A 547 -5.43 0.98 26.04
N ALA A 548 -4.87 -0.03 26.70
CA ALA A 548 -4.59 -1.34 26.12
C ALA A 548 -5.85 -2.08 25.62
N SER A 549 -7.02 -1.79 26.21
CA SER A 549 -8.30 -2.37 25.77
C SER A 549 -8.86 -1.70 24.50
N LEU A 550 -8.35 -0.53 24.12
CA LEU A 550 -8.88 0.31 23.03
C LEU A 550 -7.96 0.37 21.80
N THR A 551 -6.72 -0.09 21.93
CA THR A 551 -5.73 -0.02 20.84
C THR A 551 -5.14 -1.40 20.53
N PRO A 552 -4.80 -1.71 19.25
CA PRO A 552 -4.03 -2.90 18.93
C PRO A 552 -2.53 -2.75 19.21
N LEU A 553 -2.06 -1.56 19.59
CA LEU A 553 -0.65 -1.28 19.83
C LEU A 553 -0.14 -1.85 21.14
N PRO A 554 1.17 -2.19 21.24
CA PRO A 554 1.79 -2.51 22.51
C PRO A 554 1.67 -1.35 23.51
N VAL A 555 1.24 -1.66 24.74
CA VAL A 555 1.16 -0.69 25.85
C VAL A 555 2.14 -1.11 26.95
N ILE A 556 3.00 -0.17 27.36
CA ILE A 556 3.96 -0.34 28.43
C ILE A 556 3.50 0.52 29.61
N GLY A 557 3.17 -0.12 30.73
CA GLY A 557 2.73 0.53 31.94
C GLY A 557 3.90 0.91 32.85
N VAL A 558 3.94 2.17 33.27
CA VAL A 558 4.88 2.68 34.27
C VAL A 558 4.10 2.93 35.58
N PRO A 559 4.28 2.09 36.61
CA PRO A 559 3.71 2.37 37.93
C PRO A 559 4.38 3.61 38.51
N VAL A 560 3.62 4.67 38.75
CA VAL A 560 4.13 5.89 39.40
C VAL A 560 3.87 5.80 40.88
N ARG A 561 4.88 6.11 41.70
CA ARG A 561 4.78 6.11 43.14
C ARG A 561 3.72 7.13 43.61
N ALA A 562 2.67 6.66 44.25
CA ALA A 562 1.71 7.48 44.96
C ALA A 562 2.04 7.52 46.46
N THR A 563 1.45 8.47 47.17
CA THR A 563 1.85 8.88 48.54
C THR A 563 1.61 7.85 49.64
N ARG A 564 0.79 6.78 49.43
CA ARG A 564 0.33 5.92 50.54
C ARG A 564 0.94 4.51 50.56
N LEU A 565 1.12 3.85 49.42
CA LEU A 565 1.63 2.47 49.33
C LEU A 565 2.92 2.37 48.52
N ASP A 566 3.70 3.43 48.46
CA ASP A 566 5.01 3.47 47.77
C ASP A 566 4.97 2.97 46.31
N GLY A 567 3.79 3.04 45.66
CA GLY A 567 3.60 2.62 44.26
C GLY A 567 3.26 1.14 44.09
N VAL A 568 3.14 0.35 45.18
CA VAL A 568 2.71 -1.05 45.09
C VAL A 568 1.25 -1.15 44.62
N ASP A 569 0.40 -0.22 45.05
CA ASP A 569 -0.97 -0.06 44.55
C ASP A 569 -1.00 0.23 43.04
N SER A 570 -0.13 1.11 42.55
CA SER A 570 0.02 1.40 41.11
C SER A 570 0.49 0.17 40.35
N LEU A 571 1.51 -0.53 40.86
CA LEU A 571 2.04 -1.75 40.23
C LEU A 571 0.95 -2.83 40.15
N LEU A 572 0.25 -3.11 41.22
CA LEU A 572 -0.79 -4.14 41.23
C LEU A 572 -1.98 -3.77 40.34
N SER A 573 -2.34 -2.49 40.27
CA SER A 573 -3.40 -2.00 39.35
C SER A 573 -3.03 -2.23 37.88
N ILE A 574 -1.75 -2.07 37.50
CA ILE A 574 -1.29 -2.22 36.11
C ILE A 574 -1.03 -3.69 35.75
N VAL A 575 -0.43 -4.49 36.65
CA VAL A 575 0.00 -5.85 36.31
C VAL A 575 -1.17 -6.85 36.33
N GLN A 576 -2.27 -6.55 37.04
CA GLN A 576 -3.42 -7.43 37.22
C GLN A 576 -4.49 -7.27 36.13
N MET A 577 -4.06 -7.12 34.85
CA MET A 577 -5.00 -6.98 33.75
C MET A 577 -5.73 -8.30 33.44
N PRO A 578 -7.00 -8.24 33.02
CA PRO A 578 -7.77 -9.43 32.66
C PRO A 578 -7.22 -10.07 31.39
N ARG A 579 -7.58 -11.34 31.21
CA ARG A 579 -7.21 -12.07 29.98
C ARG A 579 -7.69 -11.34 28.72
N GLY A 580 -6.79 -11.12 27.76
CA GLY A 580 -7.06 -10.43 26.49
C GLY A 580 -6.69 -8.95 26.49
N VAL A 581 -6.25 -8.36 27.61
CA VAL A 581 -5.80 -6.98 27.73
C VAL A 581 -4.36 -6.94 28.27
N PRO A 582 -3.33 -7.28 27.49
CA PRO A 582 -1.95 -7.31 27.98
C PRO A 582 -1.38 -5.91 28.14
N VAL A 583 -0.70 -5.66 29.28
CA VAL A 583 0.15 -4.48 29.52
C VAL A 583 1.53 -4.95 29.98
N ALA A 584 2.58 -4.59 29.24
CA ALA A 584 3.95 -4.84 29.67
C ALA A 584 4.30 -3.88 30.80
N THR A 585 4.62 -4.39 31.99
CA THR A 585 4.83 -3.55 33.18
C THR A 585 6.30 -3.49 33.57
N VAL A 586 6.82 -2.29 33.80
CA VAL A 586 8.20 -2.05 34.30
C VAL A 586 8.20 -1.81 35.81
N ALA A 587 9.37 -1.67 36.42
CA ALA A 587 9.50 -1.35 37.85
C ALA A 587 8.88 0.02 38.18
N ILE A 588 8.53 0.20 39.46
CA ILE A 588 7.95 1.45 40.00
C ILE A 588 8.92 2.62 39.71
N ASN A 589 8.40 3.71 39.14
CA ASN A 589 9.11 4.92 38.71
C ASN A 589 10.20 4.69 37.63
N ASN A 590 10.22 3.56 36.96
CA ASN A 590 11.26 3.25 35.97
C ASN A 590 10.79 3.51 34.53
N ALA A 591 10.55 4.77 34.19
CA ALA A 591 10.20 5.19 32.85
C ALA A 591 11.35 4.98 31.85
N THR A 592 12.60 4.99 32.30
CA THR A 592 13.79 4.62 31.51
C THR A 592 13.64 3.23 30.91
N ASN A 593 13.32 2.22 31.72
CA ASN A 593 13.13 0.85 31.22
C ASN A 593 11.91 0.72 30.30
N ALA A 594 10.88 1.53 30.48
CA ALA A 594 9.75 1.56 29.57
C ALA A 594 10.18 2.05 28.17
N ALA A 595 10.98 3.09 28.10
CA ALA A 595 11.51 3.59 26.85
C ALA A 595 12.49 2.60 26.18
N LEU A 596 13.40 2.00 26.97
CA LEU A 596 14.31 0.96 26.44
C LEU A 596 13.54 -0.26 25.91
N LEU A 597 12.42 -0.63 26.55
CA LEU A 597 11.54 -1.69 26.06
C LEU A 597 10.83 -1.27 24.76
N ALA A 598 10.36 -0.02 24.67
CA ALA A 598 9.78 0.52 23.45
C ALA A 598 10.80 0.52 22.29
N VAL A 599 12.05 0.96 22.54
CA VAL A 599 13.13 0.91 21.55
C VAL A 599 13.38 -0.53 21.06
N ARG A 600 13.37 -1.52 21.96
CA ARG A 600 13.53 -2.95 21.58
C ARG A 600 12.36 -3.45 20.74
N MET A 601 11.10 -3.04 21.06
CA MET A 601 9.93 -3.38 20.24
C MET A 601 10.05 -2.79 18.82
N LEU A 602 10.48 -1.53 18.71
CA LEU A 602 10.73 -0.88 17.43
C LEU A 602 11.89 -1.53 16.66
N GLY A 603 12.91 -1.99 17.39
CA GLY A 603 14.09 -2.67 16.83
C GLY A 603 13.78 -4.00 16.12
N ILE A 604 12.59 -4.59 16.30
CA ILE A 604 12.18 -5.80 15.56
C ILE A 604 12.18 -5.55 14.04
N SER A 605 11.83 -4.32 13.63
CA SER A 605 11.77 -3.90 12.22
C SER A 605 12.81 -2.83 11.84
N ASP A 606 13.62 -2.35 12.80
CA ASP A 606 14.55 -1.23 12.64
C ASP A 606 15.96 -1.64 13.14
N THR A 607 16.79 -2.09 12.20
CA THR A 607 18.13 -2.61 12.49
C THR A 607 19.08 -1.56 13.06
N ASP A 608 18.87 -0.27 12.78
CA ASP A 608 19.64 0.83 13.34
C ASP A 608 19.39 0.95 14.85
N LEU A 609 18.15 0.85 15.29
CA LEU A 609 17.80 0.82 16.71
C LEU A 609 18.40 -0.39 17.43
N VAL A 610 18.50 -1.56 16.77
CA VAL A 610 19.19 -2.73 17.34
C VAL A 610 20.68 -2.43 17.54
N SER A 611 21.32 -1.78 16.57
CA SER A 611 22.74 -1.41 16.66
C SER A 611 22.98 -0.42 17.80
N ARG A 612 22.16 0.63 17.89
CA ARG A 612 22.22 1.61 18.99
C ARG A 612 21.95 0.98 20.35
N MET A 613 21.04 0.02 20.43
CA MET A 613 20.77 -0.70 21.68
C MET A 613 21.97 -1.56 22.12
N ARG A 614 22.66 -2.22 21.18
CA ARG A 614 23.91 -2.95 21.50
C ARG A 614 24.96 -2.01 22.04
N GLN A 615 25.20 -0.86 21.40
CA GLN A 615 26.15 0.14 21.87
C GLN A 615 25.78 0.63 23.28
N TYR A 616 24.52 0.97 23.52
CA TYR A 616 24.05 1.36 24.85
C TYR A 616 24.34 0.29 25.94
N GLN A 617 24.20 -0.98 25.59
CA GLN A 617 24.52 -2.09 26.52
C GLN A 617 26.03 -2.25 26.76
N GLU A 618 26.85 -2.03 25.75
CA GLU A 618 28.33 -2.00 25.88
C GLU A 618 28.76 -0.82 26.76
N ASP A 619 28.23 0.38 26.51
CA ASP A 619 28.54 1.57 27.31
C ASP A 619 28.19 1.38 28.79
N MET A 620 27.02 0.78 29.09
CA MET A 620 26.64 0.45 30.47
C MET A 620 27.55 -0.58 31.12
N ARG A 621 28.01 -1.57 30.35
CA ARG A 621 28.96 -2.58 30.81
C ARG A 621 30.30 -1.93 31.18
N ASP A 622 30.83 -1.11 30.26
CA ASP A 622 32.13 -0.46 30.46
C ASP A 622 32.08 0.54 31.61
N GLU A 623 30.97 1.26 31.78
CA GLU A 623 30.76 2.12 32.96
C GLU A 623 30.82 1.32 34.26
N ASN A 624 30.18 0.13 34.32
CA ASN A 624 30.23 -0.71 35.51
C ASN A 624 31.61 -1.32 35.77
N LEU A 625 32.34 -1.71 34.75
CA LEU A 625 33.71 -2.18 34.87
C LEU A 625 34.64 -1.10 35.42
N ASN A 626 34.57 0.11 34.86
CA ASN A 626 35.30 1.25 35.32
C ASN A 626 34.98 1.63 36.79
N LYS A 627 33.70 1.53 37.20
CA LYS A 627 33.31 1.72 38.62
C LYS A 627 33.93 0.63 39.53
N GLY A 628 33.95 -0.61 39.06
CA GLY A 628 34.59 -1.72 39.77
C GLY A 628 36.10 -1.50 39.97
N GLU A 629 36.81 -1.22 38.89
CA GLU A 629 38.24 -0.92 38.92
C GLU A 629 38.59 0.27 39.82
N LYS A 630 37.75 1.34 39.75
CA LYS A 630 37.92 2.51 40.61
C LYS A 630 37.72 2.16 42.09
N LEU A 631 36.67 1.39 42.42
CA LEU A 631 36.40 0.94 43.78
C LEU A 631 37.55 0.06 44.35
N GLU A 632 38.09 -0.87 43.53
CA GLU A 632 39.22 -1.69 43.91
C GLU A 632 40.51 -0.90 44.14
N THR A 633 40.75 0.15 43.29
CA THR A 633 41.97 0.94 43.33
C THR A 633 41.95 1.95 44.49
N GLU A 634 40.81 2.60 44.73
CA GLU A 634 40.68 3.70 45.70
C GLU A 634 40.24 3.20 47.09
N GLY A 635 39.70 2.00 47.19
CA GLY A 635 39.08 1.43 48.38
C GLY A 635 37.69 2.00 48.66
N TRP A 636 36.84 1.25 49.36
CA TRP A 636 35.45 1.57 49.54
C TRP A 636 35.17 2.85 50.35
N GLU A 637 36.05 3.16 51.35
CA GLU A 637 35.92 4.37 52.17
C GLU A 637 36.12 5.65 51.34
N SER A 638 37.16 5.66 50.51
CA SER A 638 37.45 6.77 49.59
C SER A 638 36.38 6.92 48.52
N TYR A 639 35.92 5.80 48.00
CA TYR A 639 34.88 5.77 46.97
C TYR A 639 33.52 6.32 47.44
N LEU A 640 33.13 6.05 48.70
CA LEU A 640 31.88 6.56 49.27
C LEU A 640 31.89 8.08 49.58
N ASN A 641 33.04 8.68 49.70
CA ASN A 641 33.22 10.12 50.00
C ASN A 641 33.32 11.01 48.75
N GLN A 642 33.16 10.45 47.53
CA GLN A 642 33.04 11.16 46.26
C GLN A 642 31.60 11.35 45.87
#